data_fb87f8529e18c67cca7a30d4093d485c
#
_entry.id   fb87f8529e18c67cca7a30d4093d485c
#
_cell.length_a   1.000
_cell.length_b   1.000
_cell.length_c   1.000
_cell.angle_alpha   90.00
_cell.angle_beta   90.00
_cell.angle_gamma   90.00
#
_symmetry.space_group_name_H-M   'P 1'
#
loop_
_entity.id
_entity.type
_entity.pdbx_description
1 polymer ?
#
loop_
_entity_poly.entity_id
_entity_poly.type
_entity_poly.pdbx_seq_one_letter_code
_entity_poly.pdbx_strand_id
1 'polypeptide(L)'
;MNQAEKAILNETPRLVYGREELEDKDALLLTFFGDGFTEKEQELFFAEAKRMAKYMMATSPWDEYADAVKIYAIGVCSNESGVRADHARTQAEADADTRDSYFHASFWTFGMQRLVEIGEEDKGKVRDLYRKYLPDTDFAIVMVNSEVYGGSGGEISIVSRNDESLEMLLHELGHTIGILSDEYFAGNSYAGEYVNMSAESDPKKVRWSRFIGKNGIGVYEYDNGGDGWYKPHQNCKMRYLGRQFPFCEVCKEALRDQFAAHANVTKLFWQQYADTLREGAEPLDLKQYIIVRKCEKKETGTELGDRLTLSFFDADGKPLTAQPKTAGTYRLRAELIGDAVYGDAVLETTFEIEPPDLIDLTVENKVCDGKPIEVKATLHDAPPSDLHYSYRGTMPYAAEITHLYESEEPPVLPGRYTVTVTATEKGSGRLVSRKSREFEISLHTSCIADHNTLEYPGAQPYYNNQTIVFTGEGYRADELDKFEEDARRFVEYFRALPLYKEADLYFNYYTVQAVSEGTHIGKEPSNTYYHVSRSDEDKLVQTDAGTRAAMYMANNGVTSFYKAVIVLVNGVYDVTGTTVTNKRFIVYAPVNEKGMRFAAMELLNYLSGKPEGVRAVTEEERAVQRREFLSALYREWEEYDYAPVLSHAYKEDFPAIGEPVDLTPHFHTYVNGREVAVPYRIRYFTEENGERGAELSEAPKDPGTYRAFAELVLDEGKDTCTAELDGQKYALPLARYETGFKIRVCNCTSE
;
A
#
# COMPACT_ATOMS: atom_id res chain seq x y z
N MET A 1 46.72 4.83 9.03
CA MET A 1 45.54 4.15 9.57
C MET A 1 44.92 3.35 8.45
N ASN A 2 44.73 2.07 8.66
CA ASN A 2 44.13 1.18 7.66
C ASN A 2 42.65 1.59 7.49
N GLN A 3 42.05 1.36 6.33
CA GLN A 3 40.62 1.69 6.06
C GLN A 3 39.67 1.16 7.14
N ALA A 4 39.99 0.00 7.71
CA ALA A 4 39.24 -0.59 8.84
C ALA A 4 39.34 0.21 10.16
N GLU A 5 40.44 0.95 10.38
CA GLU A 5 40.62 1.74 11.60
C GLU A 5 39.96 3.15 11.55
N LYS A 6 39.66 3.64 10.34
CA LYS A 6 38.93 4.91 10.17
C LYS A 6 37.40 4.75 10.30
N ALA A 7 36.89 3.53 10.13
CA ALA A 7 35.49 3.26 10.00
C ALA A 7 34.70 3.37 11.31
N ILE A 8 35.35 3.46 12.48
CA ILE A 8 34.66 3.30 13.77
C ILE A 8 34.99 4.48 14.69
N LEU A 9 34.54 5.68 14.31
CA LEU A 9 34.75 6.89 15.14
C LEU A 9 33.67 7.08 16.23
N ASN A 10 32.61 6.30 16.26
CA ASN A 10 31.54 6.37 17.27
C ASN A 10 31.09 4.96 17.71
N GLU A 11 32.02 4.10 18.04
CA GLU A 11 31.81 2.70 18.45
C GLU A 11 30.97 2.54 19.72
N THR A 12 30.79 3.58 20.51
CA THR A 12 30.00 3.51 21.73
C THR A 12 28.53 3.55 21.39
N PRO A 13 27.75 2.49 21.68
CA PRO A 13 26.32 2.50 21.50
C PRO A 13 25.68 3.68 22.23
N ARG A 14 24.81 4.42 21.56
CA ARG A 14 24.01 5.47 22.18
C ARG A 14 22.59 4.99 22.36
N LEU A 15 22.06 5.05 23.59
CA LEU A 15 20.66 4.78 23.84
C LEU A 15 19.82 5.92 23.26
N VAL A 16 18.98 5.63 22.27
CA VAL A 16 18.09 6.59 21.59
C VAL A 16 16.64 6.50 22.09
N TYR A 17 16.27 5.36 22.68
CA TYR A 17 14.99 5.15 23.34
C TYR A 17 15.10 4.07 24.43
N GLY A 18 14.29 4.19 25.49
CA GLY A 18 14.19 3.25 26.59
C GLY A 18 14.76 3.79 27.90
N ARG A 19 14.67 2.99 28.95
CA ARG A 19 15.13 3.33 30.31
C ARG A 19 16.51 2.75 30.57
N GLU A 20 17.41 3.53 31.13
CA GLU A 20 18.77 3.09 31.49
C GLU A 20 18.76 1.97 32.53
N GLU A 21 17.78 1.98 33.44
CA GLU A 21 17.65 1.04 34.55
C GLU A 21 17.19 -0.37 34.09
N LEU A 22 16.59 -0.48 32.91
CA LEU A 22 16.24 -1.78 32.32
C LEU A 22 17.51 -2.46 31.79
N GLU A 23 17.80 -3.66 32.27
CA GLU A 23 18.94 -4.42 31.76
C GLU A 23 18.70 -4.83 30.29
N ASP A 24 19.74 -4.80 29.46
CA ASP A 24 19.63 -5.09 28.02
C ASP A 24 19.08 -6.50 27.76
N LYS A 25 19.53 -7.48 28.52
CA LYS A 25 19.05 -8.88 28.43
C LYS A 25 17.56 -9.08 28.79
N ASP A 26 16.95 -8.12 29.46
CA ASP A 26 15.53 -8.14 29.88
C ASP A 26 14.64 -7.29 28.95
N ALA A 27 15.25 -6.53 28.06
CA ALA A 27 14.56 -5.67 27.09
C ALA A 27 14.35 -6.40 25.76
N LEU A 28 13.33 -6.00 25.02
CA LEU A 28 13.30 -6.14 23.56
C LEU A 28 14.28 -5.09 23.01
N LEU A 29 15.42 -5.55 22.47
CA LEU A 29 16.52 -4.68 22.11
C LEU A 29 16.69 -4.55 20.58
N LEU A 30 16.54 -3.33 20.08
CA LEU A 30 16.78 -3.00 18.68
C LEU A 30 18.01 -2.13 18.53
N THR A 31 18.75 -2.31 17.43
CA THR A 31 19.96 -1.52 17.17
C THR A 31 19.93 -0.92 15.76
N PHE A 32 20.04 0.41 15.69
CA PHE A 32 20.22 1.15 14.43
C PHE A 32 21.70 1.23 14.05
N PHE A 33 21.98 1.05 12.78
CA PHE A 33 23.27 1.29 12.13
C PHE A 33 23.10 2.29 11.00
N GLY A 34 24.07 3.19 10.81
CA GLY A 34 24.02 4.18 9.72
C GLY A 34 24.81 3.71 8.52
N ASP A 35 24.28 3.84 7.30
CA ASP A 35 25.06 3.69 6.07
C ASP A 35 25.00 4.96 5.22
N GLY A 36 26.13 5.34 4.62
CA GLY A 36 26.27 6.57 3.86
C GLY A 36 26.40 7.84 4.75
N PHE A 37 26.61 7.69 6.05
CA PHE A 37 26.90 8.82 6.94
C PHE A 37 28.41 8.97 7.13
N THR A 38 28.96 10.08 6.68
CA THR A 38 30.38 10.44 6.90
C THR A 38 30.61 10.83 8.36
N GLU A 39 31.89 11.01 8.75
CA GLU A 39 32.26 11.48 10.09
C GLU A 39 31.51 12.77 10.50
N LYS A 40 31.29 13.68 9.55
CA LYS A 40 30.61 14.96 9.81
C LYS A 40 29.09 14.81 9.99
N GLU A 41 28.53 13.70 9.54
CA GLU A 41 27.08 13.44 9.53
C GLU A 41 26.63 12.49 10.64
N GLN A 42 27.54 12.09 11.53
CA GLN A 42 27.21 11.16 12.62
C GLN A 42 26.14 11.71 13.57
N GLU A 43 26.14 12.99 13.90
CA GLU A 43 25.10 13.58 14.74
C GLU A 43 23.74 13.62 14.00
N LEU A 44 23.73 13.77 12.69
CA LEU A 44 22.52 13.62 11.88
C LEU A 44 21.97 12.18 11.99
N PHE A 45 22.84 11.18 11.86
CA PHE A 45 22.44 9.77 12.04
C PHE A 45 21.76 9.53 13.40
N PHE A 46 22.38 9.97 14.51
CA PHE A 46 21.82 9.77 15.84
C PHE A 46 20.50 10.53 16.04
N ALA A 47 20.37 11.73 15.48
CA ALA A 47 19.15 12.51 15.54
C ALA A 47 18.00 11.80 14.78
N GLU A 48 18.30 11.28 13.59
CA GLU A 48 17.33 10.53 12.77
C GLU A 48 16.95 9.19 13.42
N ALA A 49 17.90 8.45 13.96
CA ALA A 49 17.62 7.22 14.71
C ALA A 49 16.68 7.48 15.89
N LYS A 50 16.92 8.58 16.63
CA LYS A 50 16.04 8.99 17.74
C LYS A 50 14.64 9.40 17.24
N ARG A 51 14.54 10.08 16.09
CA ARG A 51 13.29 10.46 15.45
C ARG A 51 12.48 9.21 15.07
N MET A 52 13.12 8.25 14.39
CA MET A 52 12.49 6.99 13.99
C MET A 52 12.05 6.16 15.20
N ALA A 53 12.90 6.02 16.19
CA ALA A 53 12.58 5.32 17.44
C ALA A 53 11.35 5.93 18.14
N LYS A 54 11.31 7.26 18.26
CA LYS A 54 10.16 7.96 18.84
C LYS A 54 8.87 7.73 18.07
N TYR A 55 8.93 7.76 16.74
CA TYR A 55 7.78 7.51 15.89
C TYR A 55 7.26 6.08 16.04
N MET A 56 8.16 5.10 15.98
CA MET A 56 7.85 3.69 16.15
C MET A 56 7.16 3.45 17.51
N MET A 57 7.74 3.97 18.60
CA MET A 57 7.22 3.78 19.94
C MET A 57 5.94 4.58 20.27
N ALA A 58 5.47 5.41 19.34
CA ALA A 58 4.16 6.06 19.43
C ALA A 58 3.07 5.29 18.65
N THR A 59 3.40 4.15 18.04
CA THR A 59 2.51 3.36 17.17
C THR A 59 2.16 2.03 17.85
N SER A 60 0.86 1.68 17.90
CA SER A 60 0.44 0.36 18.43
C SER A 60 0.85 -0.79 17.50
N PRO A 61 1.38 -1.94 18.05
CA PRO A 61 1.45 -2.30 19.46
C PRO A 61 2.78 -1.96 20.15
N TRP A 62 3.67 -1.18 19.54
CA TRP A 62 4.96 -0.79 20.14
C TRP A 62 4.80 0.04 21.42
N ASP A 63 3.81 0.96 21.45
CA ASP A 63 3.48 1.79 22.59
C ASP A 63 3.08 0.98 23.83
N GLU A 64 2.51 -0.20 23.65
CA GLU A 64 2.13 -1.12 24.71
C GLU A 64 3.36 -1.72 25.45
N TYR A 65 4.54 -1.73 24.81
CA TYR A 65 5.80 -2.22 25.32
C TYR A 65 6.84 -1.12 25.56
N ALA A 66 6.42 0.15 25.62
CA ALA A 66 7.28 1.31 25.74
C ALA A 66 8.26 1.25 26.94
N ASP A 67 7.88 0.55 28.01
CA ASP A 67 8.69 0.35 29.21
C ASP A 67 9.59 -0.91 29.17
N ALA A 68 9.44 -1.74 28.13
CA ALA A 68 10.16 -3.00 27.94
C ALA A 68 11.07 -2.99 26.71
N VAL A 69 11.10 -1.90 25.95
CA VAL A 69 11.91 -1.75 24.73
C VAL A 69 13.12 -0.86 25.01
N LYS A 70 14.28 -1.26 24.48
CA LYS A 70 15.46 -0.40 24.38
C LYS A 70 15.92 -0.33 22.92
N ILE A 71 16.24 0.87 22.47
CA ILE A 71 16.74 1.09 21.12
C ILE A 71 18.07 1.83 21.21
N TYR A 72 19.10 1.21 20.68
CA TYR A 72 20.42 1.81 20.55
C TYR A 72 20.70 2.21 19.11
N ALA A 73 21.68 3.08 18.95
CA ALA A 73 22.27 3.42 17.66
C ALA A 73 23.78 3.31 17.75
N ILE A 74 24.40 2.65 16.76
CA ILE A 74 25.84 2.52 16.58
C ILE A 74 26.23 3.27 15.31
N GLY A 75 26.98 4.36 15.45
CA GLY A 75 27.49 5.14 14.33
C GLY A 75 28.67 4.46 13.69
N VAL A 76 28.61 4.26 12.37
CA VAL A 76 29.74 3.88 11.53
C VAL A 76 29.98 4.95 10.48
N CYS A 77 31.26 5.20 10.13
CA CYS A 77 31.60 6.25 9.20
C CYS A 77 31.78 5.69 7.79
N SER A 78 30.97 6.14 6.86
CA SER A 78 31.15 5.90 5.44
C SER A 78 32.23 6.83 4.84
N ASN A 79 32.91 6.38 3.80
CA ASN A 79 33.90 7.21 3.10
C ASN A 79 33.22 8.35 2.34
N GLU A 80 32.03 8.10 1.80
CA GLU A 80 31.24 9.06 1.04
C GLU A 80 29.83 9.22 1.65
N SER A 81 29.26 10.40 1.46
CA SER A 81 27.88 10.71 1.89
C SER A 81 26.86 10.12 0.91
N GLY A 82 25.78 9.59 1.44
CA GLY A 82 24.74 8.93 0.65
C GLY A 82 25.06 7.47 0.34
N VAL A 83 24.17 6.82 -0.40
CA VAL A 83 24.28 5.41 -0.80
C VAL A 83 24.11 5.28 -2.30
N ARG A 84 24.46 4.11 -2.87
CA ARG A 84 24.41 3.89 -4.32
C ARG A 84 23.00 4.06 -4.87
N ALA A 85 22.93 4.64 -6.05
CA ALA A 85 21.75 4.70 -6.92
C ALA A 85 20.51 5.42 -6.33
N ASP A 86 20.65 6.16 -5.23
CA ASP A 86 19.51 6.85 -4.60
C ASP A 86 18.90 7.94 -5.51
N HIS A 87 19.69 8.55 -6.40
CA HIS A 87 19.23 9.53 -7.37
C HIS A 87 19.13 9.01 -8.81
N ALA A 88 19.42 7.71 -9.03
CA ALA A 88 19.36 7.10 -10.35
C ALA A 88 17.92 7.09 -10.88
N ARG A 89 17.75 7.38 -12.16
CA ARG A 89 16.47 7.37 -12.88
C ARG A 89 16.34 6.15 -13.78
N THR A 90 17.44 5.48 -14.06
CA THR A 90 17.51 4.29 -14.90
C THR A 90 18.42 3.26 -14.26
N GLN A 91 18.27 1.99 -14.63
CA GLN A 91 19.16 0.91 -14.18
C GLN A 91 20.62 1.18 -14.59
N ALA A 92 20.84 1.73 -15.77
CA ALA A 92 22.20 2.07 -16.24
C ALA A 92 22.87 3.15 -15.38
N GLU A 93 22.13 4.15 -14.91
CA GLU A 93 22.64 5.15 -13.96
C GLU A 93 22.91 4.51 -12.59
N ALA A 94 22.04 3.60 -12.15
CA ALA A 94 22.22 2.87 -10.90
C ALA A 94 23.48 2.00 -10.94
N ASP A 95 23.71 1.28 -12.03
CA ASP A 95 24.88 0.41 -12.22
C ASP A 95 26.19 1.20 -12.32
N ALA A 96 26.11 2.45 -12.77
CA ALA A 96 27.27 3.34 -12.89
C ALA A 96 27.64 4.05 -11.57
N ASP A 97 26.76 4.05 -10.57
CA ASP A 97 27.03 4.68 -9.26
C ASP A 97 27.96 3.78 -8.42
N THR A 98 29.12 4.32 -8.08
CA THR A 98 30.20 3.61 -7.34
C THR A 98 30.39 4.17 -5.94
N ARG A 99 29.42 4.87 -5.37
CA ARG A 99 29.53 5.45 -4.02
C ARG A 99 29.99 4.42 -2.98
N ASP A 100 30.93 4.82 -2.15
CA ASP A 100 31.60 3.97 -1.15
C ASP A 100 31.03 4.25 0.25
N SER A 101 29.86 3.69 0.53
CA SER A 101 29.29 3.67 1.87
C SER A 101 29.78 2.46 2.66
N TYR A 102 29.60 2.47 3.99
CA TYR A 102 30.19 1.44 4.87
C TYR A 102 29.62 0.04 4.66
N PHE A 103 28.30 -0.07 4.47
CA PHE A 103 27.59 -1.31 4.20
C PHE A 103 27.22 -1.48 2.72
N HIS A 104 27.67 -0.58 1.84
CA HIS A 104 27.43 -0.62 0.41
C HIS A 104 25.94 -0.74 0.02
N ALA A 105 25.06 -0.12 0.79
CA ALA A 105 23.63 -0.13 0.47
C ALA A 105 23.39 0.48 -0.91
N SER A 106 22.48 -0.15 -1.65
CA SER A 106 22.12 0.29 -3.00
C SER A 106 20.61 0.29 -3.19
N PHE A 107 20.10 1.38 -3.78
CA PHE A 107 18.80 1.40 -4.41
C PHE A 107 18.82 0.58 -5.71
N TRP A 108 17.69 0.45 -6.39
CA TRP A 108 17.52 -0.27 -7.65
C TRP A 108 17.88 -1.77 -7.61
N THR A 109 17.85 -2.38 -6.44
CA THR A 109 18.08 -3.82 -6.30
C THR A 109 16.99 -4.60 -7.03
N PHE A 110 17.38 -5.61 -7.79
CA PHE A 110 16.49 -6.40 -8.69
C PHE A 110 15.69 -5.54 -9.68
N GLY A 111 16.21 -4.38 -10.11
CA GLY A 111 15.54 -3.47 -11.02
C GLY A 111 14.40 -2.66 -10.40
N MET A 112 14.21 -2.73 -9.09
CA MET A 112 13.17 -1.99 -8.35
C MET A 112 13.76 -0.75 -7.72
N GLN A 113 13.42 0.42 -8.24
CA GLN A 113 13.99 1.72 -7.85
C GLN A 113 14.02 1.98 -6.33
N ARG A 114 12.96 1.63 -5.62
CA ARG A 114 12.81 1.91 -4.18
C ARG A 114 13.31 0.78 -3.27
N LEU A 115 13.67 -0.37 -3.82
CA LEU A 115 14.20 -1.47 -3.03
C LEU A 115 15.66 -1.17 -2.69
N VAL A 116 15.96 -1.13 -1.39
CA VAL A 116 17.30 -0.85 -0.87
C VAL A 116 17.81 -2.10 -0.17
N GLU A 117 18.96 -2.60 -0.60
CA GLU A 117 19.56 -3.79 -0.03
C GLU A 117 21.05 -3.59 0.30
N ILE A 118 21.55 -4.42 1.20
CA ILE A 118 22.97 -4.65 1.45
C ILE A 118 23.32 -6.11 1.16
N GLY A 119 24.55 -6.34 0.70
CA GLY A 119 25.03 -7.68 0.40
C GLY A 119 25.21 -8.56 1.64
N GLU A 120 25.28 -9.88 1.46
CA GLU A 120 25.45 -10.84 2.59
C GLU A 120 26.71 -10.60 3.39
N GLU A 121 27.80 -10.16 2.75
CA GLU A 121 29.05 -9.78 3.44
C GLU A 121 28.81 -8.61 4.40
N ASP A 122 28.04 -7.61 3.95
CA ASP A 122 27.75 -6.41 4.73
C ASP A 122 26.73 -6.70 5.84
N LYS A 123 25.76 -7.60 5.63
CA LYS A 123 24.93 -8.16 6.70
C LYS A 123 25.80 -8.85 7.77
N GLY A 124 26.87 -9.52 7.34
CA GLY A 124 27.90 -10.07 8.23
C GLY A 124 28.56 -8.98 9.10
N LYS A 125 28.93 -7.83 8.51
CA LYS A 125 29.50 -6.70 9.27
C LYS A 125 28.51 -6.15 10.32
N VAL A 126 27.21 -6.04 9.98
CA VAL A 126 26.17 -5.63 10.94
C VAL A 126 26.11 -6.61 12.11
N ARG A 127 26.08 -7.92 11.83
CA ARG A 127 26.07 -8.97 12.87
C ARG A 127 27.30 -8.91 13.77
N ASP A 128 28.49 -8.70 13.22
CA ASP A 128 29.74 -8.59 13.97
C ASP A 128 29.74 -7.35 14.88
N LEU A 129 29.19 -6.23 14.41
CA LEU A 129 29.11 -4.99 15.21
C LEU A 129 28.20 -5.17 16.42
N TYR A 130 26.96 -5.65 16.26
CA TYR A 130 26.09 -5.81 17.43
C TYR A 130 26.59 -6.91 18.37
N ARG A 131 27.13 -8.03 17.86
CA ARG A 131 27.74 -9.07 18.71
C ARG A 131 28.88 -8.56 19.56
N LYS A 132 29.63 -7.59 19.02
CA LYS A 132 30.76 -6.99 19.73
C LYS A 132 30.34 -5.97 20.79
N TYR A 133 29.37 -5.12 20.47
CA TYR A 133 29.04 -3.95 21.30
C TYR A 133 27.72 -4.05 22.06
N LEU A 134 26.74 -4.81 21.54
CA LEU A 134 25.41 -5.01 22.08
C LEU A 134 24.97 -6.46 21.83
N PRO A 135 25.58 -7.45 22.48
CA PRO A 135 25.34 -8.87 22.21
C PRO A 135 23.90 -9.33 22.44
N ASP A 136 23.12 -8.57 23.23
CA ASP A 136 21.70 -8.83 23.49
C ASP A 136 20.77 -8.21 22.42
N THR A 137 21.30 -7.70 21.30
CA THR A 137 20.48 -7.17 20.20
C THR A 137 19.62 -8.28 19.59
N ASP A 138 18.31 -8.08 19.64
CA ASP A 138 17.32 -8.96 19.04
C ASP A 138 17.14 -8.67 17.53
N PHE A 139 17.05 -7.38 17.17
CA PHE A 139 16.81 -6.97 15.78
C PHE A 139 17.68 -5.78 15.38
N ALA A 140 18.21 -5.85 14.16
CA ALA A 140 19.05 -4.82 13.60
C ALA A 140 18.33 -4.04 12.48
N ILE A 141 18.58 -2.74 12.42
CA ILE A 141 18.04 -1.83 11.42
C ILE A 141 19.18 -1.04 10.81
N VAL A 142 19.32 -1.04 9.49
CA VAL A 142 20.26 -0.18 8.77
C VAL A 142 19.52 1.00 8.20
N MET A 143 19.89 2.21 8.67
CA MET A 143 19.35 3.45 8.13
C MET A 143 20.33 4.02 7.10
N VAL A 144 19.85 4.22 5.87
CA VAL A 144 20.66 4.79 4.80
C VAL A 144 20.51 6.31 4.73
N ASN A 145 21.62 7.01 4.52
CA ASN A 145 21.66 8.46 4.38
C ASN A 145 21.13 8.93 3.03
N SER A 146 19.85 8.74 2.82
CA SER A 146 19.14 9.22 1.62
C SER A 146 17.76 9.75 1.99
N GLU A 147 17.37 10.88 1.38
CA GLU A 147 16.02 11.43 1.46
C GLU A 147 15.07 10.80 0.43
N VAL A 148 15.59 9.96 -0.44
CA VAL A 148 14.77 9.22 -1.40
C VAL A 148 14.04 8.10 -0.66
N TYR A 149 12.74 7.98 -0.89
CA TYR A 149 11.92 6.93 -0.32
C TYR A 149 12.39 5.54 -0.74
N GLY A 150 12.68 4.68 0.23
CA GLY A 150 13.10 3.32 -0.03
C GLY A 150 13.38 2.53 1.24
N GLY A 151 13.35 1.22 1.10
CA GLY A 151 13.66 0.27 2.18
C GLY A 151 13.44 -1.17 1.75
N SER A 152 13.70 -2.09 2.67
CA SER A 152 13.44 -3.53 2.56
C SER A 152 13.40 -4.18 3.94
N GLY A 153 12.72 -5.32 4.03
CA GLY A 153 12.68 -6.17 5.21
C GLY A 153 13.57 -7.41 5.07
N GLY A 154 13.51 -8.28 6.06
CA GLY A 154 14.25 -9.53 6.13
C GLY A 154 14.91 -9.73 7.49
N GLU A 155 16.06 -10.39 7.55
CA GLU A 155 16.84 -10.53 8.79
C GLU A 155 17.25 -9.16 9.37
N ILE A 156 17.58 -8.22 8.50
CA ILE A 156 17.93 -6.84 8.85
C ILE A 156 17.01 -5.94 8.05
N SER A 157 16.26 -5.09 8.75
CA SER A 157 15.43 -4.08 8.09
C SER A 157 16.30 -2.93 7.60
N ILE A 158 16.08 -2.48 6.36
CA ILE A 158 16.80 -1.35 5.77
C ILE A 158 15.81 -0.25 5.46
N VAL A 159 16.16 1.01 5.79
CA VAL A 159 15.24 2.13 5.64
C VAL A 159 15.99 3.42 5.32
N SER A 160 15.45 4.23 4.40
CA SER A 160 15.97 5.58 4.16
C SER A 160 15.44 6.58 5.21
N ARG A 161 16.11 7.73 5.35
CA ARG A 161 15.69 8.79 6.30
C ARG A 161 14.56 9.70 5.78
N ASN A 162 13.90 9.30 4.71
CA ASN A 162 12.70 9.96 4.20
C ASN A 162 11.55 9.86 5.21
N ASP A 163 10.68 10.88 5.29
CA ASP A 163 9.55 10.88 6.24
C ASP A 163 8.53 9.78 5.97
N GLU A 164 8.32 9.43 4.72
CA GLU A 164 7.43 8.32 4.34
C GLU A 164 8.01 6.95 4.71
N SER A 165 9.33 6.87 4.86
CA SER A 165 10.03 5.65 5.27
C SER A 165 9.79 5.29 6.74
N LEU A 166 9.21 6.16 7.56
CA LEU A 166 8.76 5.84 8.92
C LEU A 166 7.67 4.75 8.91
N GLU A 167 6.74 4.86 7.96
CA GLU A 167 5.69 3.86 7.80
C GLU A 167 6.21 2.57 7.18
N MET A 168 7.16 2.69 6.26
CA MET A 168 7.86 1.54 5.68
C MET A 168 8.64 0.78 6.76
N LEU A 169 9.37 1.47 7.65
CA LEU A 169 10.08 0.81 8.74
C LEU A 169 9.14 -0.06 9.59
N LEU A 170 7.97 0.47 9.97
CA LEU A 170 6.98 -0.30 10.73
C LEU A 170 6.48 -1.52 9.96
N HIS A 171 6.25 -1.40 8.67
CA HIS A 171 5.85 -2.50 7.80
C HIS A 171 6.95 -3.58 7.71
N GLU A 172 8.20 -3.17 7.43
CA GLU A 172 9.33 -4.10 7.35
C GLU A 172 9.63 -4.80 8.68
N LEU A 173 9.46 -4.11 9.81
CA LEU A 173 9.50 -4.73 11.13
C LEU A 173 8.33 -5.70 11.37
N GLY A 174 7.21 -5.52 10.69
CA GLY A 174 6.13 -6.51 10.65
C GLY A 174 6.59 -7.84 10.06
N HIS A 175 7.37 -7.82 8.97
CA HIS A 175 7.99 -9.01 8.41
C HIS A 175 9.08 -9.57 9.34
N THR A 176 10.03 -8.72 9.72
CA THR A 176 11.22 -9.13 10.48
C THR A 176 10.87 -9.71 11.84
N ILE A 177 10.00 -9.06 12.60
CA ILE A 177 9.64 -9.43 13.97
C ILE A 177 8.37 -10.28 14.01
N GLY A 178 7.30 -9.82 13.34
CA GLY A 178 5.99 -10.46 13.39
C GLY A 178 5.86 -11.68 12.51
N ILE A 179 6.82 -11.95 11.63
CA ILE A 179 6.78 -13.00 10.61
C ILE A 179 5.46 -12.89 9.81
N LEU A 180 5.08 -11.64 9.50
CA LEU A 180 3.86 -11.32 8.78
C LEU A 180 4.11 -11.39 7.27
N SER A 181 3.08 -11.78 6.51
CA SER A 181 3.08 -11.68 5.06
C SER A 181 2.54 -10.32 4.61
N ASP A 182 2.91 -9.90 3.40
CA ASP A 182 2.23 -8.81 2.71
C ASP A 182 0.75 -9.11 2.53
N GLU A 183 -0.10 -8.12 2.79
CA GLU A 183 -1.54 -8.21 2.55
C GLU A 183 -1.97 -7.50 1.26
N TYR A 184 -1.04 -6.87 0.52
CA TYR A 184 -1.23 -6.48 -0.88
C TYR A 184 -0.79 -7.62 -1.80
N PHE A 185 -1.33 -7.68 -2.99
CA PHE A 185 -0.97 -8.72 -3.94
C PHE A 185 0.44 -8.48 -4.48
N ALA A 186 1.37 -9.34 -4.07
CA ALA A 186 2.76 -9.33 -4.51
C ALA A 186 3.06 -10.46 -5.53
N GLY A 187 2.04 -11.24 -5.90
CA GLY A 187 2.14 -12.44 -6.73
C GLY A 187 1.97 -13.73 -5.91
N ASN A 188 1.47 -14.78 -6.54
CA ASN A 188 1.17 -16.05 -5.88
C ASN A 188 2.40 -16.75 -5.29
N SER A 189 3.60 -16.46 -5.80
CA SER A 189 4.86 -16.98 -5.25
C SER A 189 5.20 -16.44 -3.86
N TYR A 190 4.59 -15.34 -3.44
CA TYR A 190 4.75 -14.75 -2.11
C TYR A 190 3.62 -15.13 -1.16
N ALA A 191 2.56 -15.77 -1.64
CA ALA A 191 1.49 -16.28 -0.81
C ALA A 191 1.92 -17.55 -0.04
N GLY A 192 1.47 -17.67 1.21
CA GLY A 192 1.81 -18.79 2.07
C GLY A 192 1.01 -18.82 3.36
N GLU A 193 1.20 -19.85 4.15
CA GLU A 193 0.60 -19.97 5.48
C GLU A 193 1.37 -19.14 6.50
N TYR A 194 0.93 -17.90 6.72
CA TYR A 194 1.44 -16.96 7.72
C TYR A 194 0.38 -16.70 8.80
N VAL A 195 0.72 -15.95 9.85
CA VAL A 195 -0.24 -15.57 10.88
C VAL A 195 -1.41 -14.77 10.27
N ASN A 196 -1.10 -13.93 9.29
CA ASN A 196 -2.04 -13.03 8.58
C ASN A 196 -2.32 -13.46 7.13
N MET A 197 -2.04 -14.71 6.76
CA MET A 197 -2.37 -15.25 5.44
C MET A 197 -2.63 -16.75 5.52
N SER A 198 -3.67 -17.24 4.85
CA SER A 198 -4.06 -18.66 4.86
C SER A 198 -4.82 -19.06 3.59
N ALA A 199 -4.69 -20.31 3.19
CA ALA A 199 -5.55 -20.91 2.16
C ALA A 199 -6.94 -21.32 2.72
N GLU A 200 -7.18 -21.26 4.03
CA GLU A 200 -8.46 -21.56 4.64
C GLU A 200 -9.44 -20.39 4.48
N SER A 201 -10.61 -20.64 3.88
CA SER A 201 -11.68 -19.64 3.66
C SER A 201 -12.81 -19.69 4.69
N ASP A 202 -12.91 -20.76 5.47
CA ASP A 202 -13.97 -20.90 6.49
C ASP A 202 -13.66 -19.97 7.68
N PRO A 203 -14.51 -18.97 7.97
CA PRO A 203 -14.29 -18.05 9.09
C PRO A 203 -14.18 -18.71 10.45
N LYS A 204 -14.68 -19.96 10.59
CA LYS A 204 -14.61 -20.72 11.84
C LYS A 204 -13.31 -21.51 11.98
N LYS A 205 -12.57 -21.72 10.89
CA LYS A 205 -11.35 -22.54 10.86
C LYS A 205 -10.09 -21.73 10.60
N VAL A 206 -10.22 -20.58 9.98
CA VAL A 206 -9.08 -19.70 9.67
C VAL A 206 -8.27 -19.40 10.94
N ARG A 207 -6.96 -19.25 10.81
CA ARG A 207 -6.03 -19.07 11.97
C ARG A 207 -6.44 -17.92 12.90
N TRP A 208 -7.08 -16.89 12.35
CA TRP A 208 -7.57 -15.72 13.08
C TRP A 208 -9.08 -15.78 13.38
N SER A 209 -9.70 -16.96 13.37
CA SER A 209 -11.14 -17.15 13.61
C SER A 209 -11.66 -16.46 14.87
N ARG A 210 -10.87 -16.42 15.93
CA ARG A 210 -11.21 -15.76 17.22
C ARG A 210 -11.35 -14.23 17.12
N PHE A 211 -10.82 -13.62 16.05
CA PHE A 211 -10.89 -12.18 15.83
C PHE A 211 -12.01 -11.77 14.86
N ILE A 212 -12.65 -12.71 14.20
CA ILE A 212 -13.70 -12.42 13.20
C ILE A 212 -14.78 -11.53 13.80
N GLY A 213 -15.12 -10.45 13.08
CA GLY A 213 -16.10 -9.45 13.49
C GLY A 213 -15.56 -8.32 14.37
N LYS A 214 -14.29 -8.39 14.84
CA LYS A 214 -13.65 -7.32 15.61
C LYS A 214 -12.89 -6.37 14.69
N ASN A 215 -13.18 -5.07 14.78
CA ASN A 215 -12.41 -4.01 14.08
C ASN A 215 -12.15 -4.32 12.59
N GLY A 216 -13.17 -4.80 11.87
CA GLY A 216 -13.07 -5.12 10.46
C GLY A 216 -12.31 -6.42 10.13
N ILE A 217 -11.99 -7.26 11.13
CA ILE A 217 -11.40 -8.58 10.86
C ILE A 217 -12.45 -9.51 10.24
N GLY A 218 -12.09 -10.09 9.11
CA GLY A 218 -12.89 -11.02 8.33
C GLY A 218 -12.03 -12.08 7.65
N VAL A 219 -12.52 -12.60 6.54
CA VAL A 219 -11.77 -13.44 5.61
C VAL A 219 -11.90 -12.80 4.25
N TYR A 220 -10.85 -12.20 3.77
CA TYR A 220 -10.82 -11.41 2.54
C TYR A 220 -9.86 -12.05 1.55
N GLU A 221 -10.22 -12.08 0.29
CA GLU A 221 -9.33 -12.56 -0.76
C GLU A 221 -8.02 -11.75 -0.78
N TYR A 222 -6.92 -12.44 -0.97
CA TYR A 222 -5.59 -11.85 -1.08
C TYR A 222 -5.47 -11.03 -2.36
N ASP A 223 -5.99 -11.60 -3.47
CA ASP A 223 -6.15 -10.92 -4.75
C ASP A 223 -7.61 -10.91 -5.19
N ASN A 224 -7.98 -9.97 -6.05
CA ASN A 224 -9.30 -9.89 -6.66
C ASN A 224 -9.58 -11.01 -7.68
N GLY A 225 -8.61 -11.87 -7.95
CA GLY A 225 -8.69 -12.98 -8.91
C GLY A 225 -9.08 -14.34 -8.32
N GLY A 226 -9.22 -14.46 -7.00
CA GLY A 226 -9.62 -15.73 -6.36
C GLY A 226 -8.53 -16.80 -6.44
N ASP A 227 -7.29 -16.45 -6.14
CA ASP A 227 -6.13 -17.34 -6.15
C ASP A 227 -6.11 -18.38 -5.00
N GLY A 228 -7.15 -18.36 -4.15
CA GLY A 228 -7.31 -19.30 -3.04
C GLY A 228 -6.53 -18.93 -1.77
N TRP A 229 -6.01 -17.70 -1.69
CA TRP A 229 -5.38 -17.16 -0.49
C TRP A 229 -6.22 -16.05 0.13
N TYR A 230 -6.21 -15.99 1.46
CA TYR A 230 -7.05 -15.08 2.24
C TYR A 230 -6.23 -14.34 3.29
N LYS A 231 -6.68 -13.14 3.64
CA LYS A 231 -6.10 -12.24 4.63
C LYS A 231 -7.14 -11.74 5.64
N PRO A 232 -6.73 -11.29 6.84
CA PRO A 232 -7.67 -10.94 7.91
C PRO A 232 -8.33 -9.58 7.74
N HIS A 233 -7.71 -8.64 7.02
CA HIS A 233 -8.18 -7.26 7.01
C HIS A 233 -7.96 -6.56 5.67
N GLN A 234 -8.84 -5.62 5.33
CA GLN A 234 -8.72 -4.86 4.07
C GLN A 234 -7.78 -3.65 4.18
N ASN A 235 -7.50 -3.17 5.38
CA ASN A 235 -6.76 -1.92 5.62
C ASN A 235 -5.71 -2.07 6.71
N CYS A 236 -4.92 -3.11 6.66
CA CYS A 236 -3.81 -3.33 7.55
C CYS A 236 -2.56 -2.58 7.05
N LYS A 237 -1.63 -2.24 7.96
CA LYS A 237 -0.30 -1.74 7.65
C LYS A 237 0.49 -2.71 6.74
N MET A 238 0.24 -4.00 6.83
CA MET A 238 0.83 -5.00 5.93
C MET A 238 0.26 -4.95 4.50
N ARG A 239 -0.75 -4.11 4.25
CA ARG A 239 -1.30 -3.86 2.91
C ARG A 239 -0.98 -2.45 2.39
N TYR A 240 -1.11 -1.45 3.26
CA TYR A 240 -0.96 -0.05 2.90
C TYR A 240 -0.04 0.66 3.88
N LEU A 241 0.87 1.47 3.36
CA LEU A 241 1.68 2.36 4.16
C LEU A 241 0.91 3.64 4.46
N GLY A 242 1.08 4.16 5.67
CA GLY A 242 0.46 5.40 6.13
C GLY A 242 -0.09 5.30 7.56
N ARG A 243 -0.13 6.42 8.26
CA ARG A 243 -0.60 6.52 9.66
C ARG A 243 -2.03 6.06 9.85
N GLN A 244 -2.86 6.25 8.83
CA GLN A 244 -4.26 5.85 8.81
C GLN A 244 -4.46 4.32 8.71
N PHE A 245 -3.43 3.57 8.37
CA PHE A 245 -3.47 2.13 8.26
C PHE A 245 -2.68 1.50 9.43
N PRO A 246 -3.30 1.30 10.59
CA PRO A 246 -2.66 0.60 11.70
C PRO A 246 -2.46 -0.88 11.38
N PHE A 247 -1.62 -1.57 12.13
CA PHE A 247 -1.67 -3.02 12.15
C PHE A 247 -3.06 -3.49 12.57
N CYS A 248 -3.63 -4.46 11.87
CA CYS A 248 -4.88 -5.07 12.28
C CYS A 248 -4.68 -5.91 13.56
N GLU A 249 -5.75 -6.29 14.25
CA GLU A 249 -5.65 -7.01 15.52
C GLU A 249 -4.91 -8.35 15.41
N VAL A 250 -4.99 -9.02 14.26
CA VAL A 250 -4.24 -10.26 14.00
C VAL A 250 -2.73 -9.98 13.94
N CYS A 251 -2.32 -8.95 13.22
CA CYS A 251 -0.92 -8.56 13.11
C CYS A 251 -0.36 -8.01 14.43
N LYS A 252 -1.15 -7.23 15.17
CA LYS A 252 -0.78 -6.77 16.51
C LYS A 252 -0.54 -7.93 17.48
N GLU A 253 -1.41 -8.95 17.43
CA GLU A 253 -1.25 -10.13 18.29
C GLU A 253 0.04 -10.87 17.98
N ALA A 254 0.38 -11.06 16.70
CA ALA A 254 1.65 -11.66 16.30
C ALA A 254 2.85 -10.86 16.82
N LEU A 255 2.83 -9.52 16.68
CA LEU A 255 3.88 -8.66 17.20
C LEU A 255 3.97 -8.72 18.74
N ARG A 256 2.84 -8.71 19.47
CA ARG A 256 2.82 -8.86 20.92
C ARG A 256 3.43 -10.18 21.38
N ASP A 257 3.15 -11.27 20.69
CA ASP A 257 3.72 -12.59 21.00
C ASP A 257 5.25 -12.55 20.83
N GLN A 258 5.76 -11.91 19.76
CA GLN A 258 7.21 -11.77 19.54
C GLN A 258 7.85 -10.80 20.55
N PHE A 259 7.24 -9.65 20.83
CA PHE A 259 7.76 -8.73 21.84
C PHE A 259 7.90 -9.43 23.21
N ALA A 260 6.90 -10.20 23.60
CA ALA A 260 6.94 -10.96 24.84
C ALA A 260 8.00 -12.06 24.84
N ALA A 261 8.33 -12.65 23.68
CA ALA A 261 9.37 -13.68 23.57
C ALA A 261 10.77 -13.12 23.86
N HIS A 262 11.00 -11.84 23.49
CA HIS A 262 12.30 -11.17 23.67
C HIS A 262 12.39 -10.38 24.97
N ALA A 263 11.29 -9.75 25.43
CA ALA A 263 11.28 -8.94 26.65
C ALA A 263 10.94 -9.79 27.89
N ASN A 264 11.82 -9.80 28.90
CA ASN A 264 11.58 -10.47 30.18
C ASN A 264 10.76 -9.60 31.15
N VAL A 265 9.66 -9.02 30.65
CA VAL A 265 8.75 -8.16 31.40
C VAL A 265 7.34 -8.73 31.35
N THR A 266 6.72 -8.85 32.51
CA THR A 266 5.33 -9.30 32.56
C THR A 266 4.38 -8.20 32.10
N LYS A 267 3.50 -8.51 31.17
CA LYS A 267 2.45 -7.62 30.66
C LYS A 267 1.07 -8.25 30.79
N LEU A 268 0.11 -7.48 31.24
CA LEU A 268 -1.30 -7.80 31.17
C LEU A 268 -1.95 -6.95 30.07
N PHE A 269 -2.76 -7.56 29.24
CA PHE A 269 -3.48 -6.91 28.15
C PHE A 269 -4.98 -7.16 28.28
N TRP A 270 -5.79 -6.15 27.93
CA TRP A 270 -7.20 -6.31 27.70
C TRP A 270 -7.43 -6.63 26.22
N GLN A 271 -7.93 -7.81 25.94
CA GLN A 271 -8.21 -8.27 24.58
C GLN A 271 -9.63 -8.79 24.50
N GLN A 272 -10.56 -7.85 24.41
CA GLN A 272 -11.95 -8.16 24.08
C GLN A 272 -12.01 -8.43 22.55
N TYR A 273 -12.38 -9.63 22.17
CA TYR A 273 -12.57 -10.04 20.78
C TYR A 273 -13.94 -9.56 20.25
N ALA A 274 -14.65 -10.36 19.46
CA ALA A 274 -15.92 -9.98 18.85
C ALA A 274 -17.11 -9.84 19.83
N ASP A 275 -16.93 -10.30 21.07
CA ASP A 275 -18.00 -10.27 22.08
C ASP A 275 -18.34 -8.83 22.47
N THR A 276 -19.62 -8.50 22.41
CA THR A 276 -20.15 -7.24 22.91
C THR A 276 -20.80 -7.47 24.27
N LEU A 277 -20.29 -6.79 25.30
CA LEU A 277 -20.95 -6.78 26.59
C LEU A 277 -22.23 -5.97 26.48
N ARG A 278 -23.37 -6.55 26.83
CA ARG A 278 -24.67 -5.91 26.61
C ARG A 278 -25.54 -6.01 27.86
N GLU A 279 -26.24 -4.93 28.16
CA GLU A 279 -27.25 -4.91 29.25
C GLU A 279 -28.31 -5.94 28.99
N GLY A 280 -28.64 -6.73 30.01
CA GLY A 280 -29.64 -7.80 29.94
C GLY A 280 -29.16 -9.13 29.37
N ALA A 281 -27.94 -9.20 28.85
CA ALA A 281 -27.28 -10.46 28.47
C ALA A 281 -26.76 -11.19 29.72
N GLU A 282 -26.53 -12.52 29.58
CA GLU A 282 -25.82 -13.29 30.63
C GLU A 282 -24.46 -12.67 30.89
N PRO A 283 -24.03 -12.48 32.16
CA PRO A 283 -22.75 -11.93 32.49
C PRO A 283 -21.61 -12.80 31.98
N LEU A 284 -20.72 -12.22 31.20
CA LEU A 284 -19.49 -12.87 30.76
C LEU A 284 -18.42 -12.76 31.84
N ASP A 285 -17.59 -13.81 31.99
CA ASP A 285 -16.40 -13.76 32.83
C ASP A 285 -15.36 -12.87 32.16
N LEU A 286 -15.16 -11.66 32.69
CA LEU A 286 -14.23 -10.67 32.11
C LEU A 286 -12.76 -11.13 32.20
N LYS A 287 -12.42 -12.12 33.00
CA LYS A 287 -11.08 -12.69 33.02
C LYS A 287 -10.68 -13.29 31.66
N GLN A 288 -11.62 -13.77 30.87
CA GLN A 288 -11.35 -14.31 29.52
C GLN A 288 -10.73 -13.28 28.56
N TYR A 289 -10.94 -11.98 28.81
CA TYR A 289 -10.39 -10.89 28.00
C TYR A 289 -9.03 -10.38 28.48
N ILE A 290 -8.51 -10.94 29.56
CA ILE A 290 -7.19 -10.58 30.07
C ILE A 290 -6.18 -11.63 29.66
N ILE A 291 -5.10 -11.18 29.05
CA ILE A 291 -3.98 -12.03 28.64
C ILE A 291 -2.73 -11.56 29.39
N VAL A 292 -2.06 -12.51 30.03
CA VAL A 292 -0.72 -12.27 30.61
C VAL A 292 0.34 -12.84 29.67
N ARG A 293 1.43 -12.10 29.48
CA ARG A 293 2.60 -12.52 28.72
C ARG A 293 3.88 -12.22 29.49
N LYS A 294 4.84 -13.13 29.41
CA LYS A 294 6.23 -12.95 29.88
C LYS A 294 7.12 -13.94 29.16
N CYS A 295 8.09 -13.50 28.41
CA CYS A 295 8.87 -14.34 27.52
C CYS A 295 7.94 -15.21 26.64
N GLU A 296 8.23 -16.47 26.46
CA GLU A 296 7.38 -17.41 25.69
C GLU A 296 6.09 -17.84 26.43
N LYS A 297 5.87 -17.39 27.67
CA LYS A 297 4.71 -17.80 28.48
C LYS A 297 3.53 -16.88 28.22
N LYS A 298 2.38 -17.50 28.02
CA LYS A 298 1.10 -16.84 27.79
C LYS A 298 -0.01 -17.61 28.47
N GLU A 299 -0.82 -16.95 29.29
CA GLU A 299 -2.03 -17.50 29.89
C GLU A 299 -3.18 -16.48 29.79
N THR A 300 -4.41 -16.98 29.70
CA THR A 300 -5.60 -16.15 29.82
C THR A 300 -5.92 -15.90 31.30
N GLY A 301 -6.64 -14.82 31.59
CA GLY A 301 -7.10 -14.57 32.96
C GLY A 301 -7.98 -15.68 33.54
N THR A 302 -8.68 -16.43 32.69
CA THR A 302 -9.46 -17.61 33.09
C THR A 302 -8.53 -18.73 33.57
N GLU A 303 -7.41 -18.98 32.87
CA GLU A 303 -6.39 -19.96 33.28
C GLU A 303 -5.63 -19.51 34.52
N LEU A 304 -5.43 -18.19 34.70
CA LEU A 304 -4.87 -17.63 35.92
C LEU A 304 -5.76 -17.86 37.16
N GLY A 305 -7.08 -17.95 36.95
CA GLY A 305 -8.05 -18.23 38.01
C GLY A 305 -7.98 -17.22 39.16
N ASP A 306 -7.79 -17.70 40.38
CA ASP A 306 -7.72 -16.87 41.60
C ASP A 306 -6.40 -16.10 41.76
N ARG A 307 -5.38 -16.38 40.92
CA ARG A 307 -4.13 -15.60 40.86
C ARG A 307 -4.38 -14.18 40.32
N LEU A 308 -5.45 -13.98 39.53
CA LEU A 308 -5.84 -12.71 38.96
C LEU A 308 -7.03 -12.11 39.71
N THR A 309 -6.85 -10.92 40.28
CA THR A 309 -7.91 -10.17 40.96
C THR A 309 -8.45 -9.05 40.06
N LEU A 310 -9.78 -8.90 39.99
CA LEU A 310 -10.45 -7.84 39.24
C LEU A 310 -11.15 -6.88 40.22
N SER A 311 -10.95 -5.59 40.01
CA SER A 311 -11.67 -4.52 40.70
C SER A 311 -12.37 -3.63 39.67
N PHE A 312 -13.59 -3.19 39.98
CA PHE A 312 -14.45 -2.43 39.08
C PHE A 312 -14.73 -1.05 39.65
N PHE A 313 -14.84 -0.08 38.76
CA PHE A 313 -15.15 1.31 39.13
C PHE A 313 -16.13 1.88 38.07
N ASP A 314 -16.95 2.84 38.49
CA ASP A 314 -17.77 3.61 37.56
C ASP A 314 -16.91 4.63 36.78
N ALA A 315 -17.55 5.38 35.88
CA ALA A 315 -16.85 6.37 35.02
C ALA A 315 -16.13 7.44 35.83
N ASP A 316 -16.62 7.78 37.02
CA ASP A 316 -16.06 8.78 37.92
C ASP A 316 -14.95 8.21 38.85
N GLY A 317 -14.67 6.90 38.72
CA GLY A 317 -13.65 6.20 39.49
C GLY A 317 -14.10 5.75 40.87
N LYS A 318 -15.40 5.74 41.18
CA LYS A 318 -15.93 5.21 42.44
C LYS A 318 -15.96 3.67 42.39
N PRO A 319 -15.45 2.97 43.42
CA PRO A 319 -15.40 1.53 43.42
C PRO A 319 -16.80 0.91 43.46
N LEU A 320 -16.97 -0.16 42.68
CA LEU A 320 -18.16 -0.98 42.65
C LEU A 320 -17.93 -2.27 43.44
N THR A 321 -18.96 -2.77 44.08
CA THR A 321 -18.89 -4.00 44.91
C THR A 321 -18.92 -5.28 44.10
N ALA A 322 -19.31 -5.21 42.81
CA ALA A 322 -19.40 -6.33 41.87
C ALA A 322 -19.24 -5.85 40.43
N GLN A 323 -19.07 -6.78 39.51
CA GLN A 323 -19.06 -6.50 38.09
C GLN A 323 -20.35 -5.79 37.66
N PRO A 324 -20.26 -4.65 36.96
CA PRO A 324 -21.45 -3.93 36.47
C PRO A 324 -22.21 -4.74 35.42
N LYS A 325 -23.54 -4.50 35.33
CA LYS A 325 -24.45 -5.19 34.39
C LYS A 325 -25.32 -4.23 33.57
N THR A 326 -25.31 -2.94 33.91
CA THR A 326 -26.08 -1.91 33.22
C THR A 326 -25.23 -1.25 32.13
N ALA A 327 -25.90 -0.74 31.10
CA ALA A 327 -25.22 0.01 30.03
C ALA A 327 -24.44 1.21 30.59
N GLY A 328 -23.22 1.38 30.10
CA GLY A 328 -22.31 2.44 30.52
C GLY A 328 -20.86 2.10 30.34
N THR A 329 -20.00 3.11 30.59
CA THR A 329 -18.53 2.96 30.58
C THR A 329 -18.04 2.74 32.00
N TYR A 330 -17.18 1.77 32.15
CA TYR A 330 -16.60 1.36 33.44
C TYR A 330 -15.10 1.25 33.36
N ARG A 331 -14.42 1.39 34.54
CA ARG A 331 -13.00 1.10 34.65
C ARG A 331 -12.79 -0.26 35.30
N LEU A 332 -11.78 -0.96 34.78
CA LEU A 332 -11.32 -2.24 35.30
C LEU A 332 -9.87 -2.11 35.74
N ARG A 333 -9.57 -2.64 36.93
CA ARG A 333 -8.21 -2.88 37.37
C ARG A 333 -8.03 -4.38 37.58
N ALA A 334 -7.08 -4.95 36.87
CA ALA A 334 -6.68 -6.34 37.01
C ALA A 334 -5.29 -6.40 37.64
N GLU A 335 -5.14 -7.22 38.65
CA GLU A 335 -3.89 -7.32 39.43
C GLU A 335 -3.46 -8.78 39.57
N LEU A 336 -2.21 -9.02 39.24
CA LEU A 336 -1.46 -10.23 39.49
C LEU A 336 -0.34 -9.88 40.46
N ILE A 337 -0.38 -10.39 41.69
CA ILE A 337 0.57 -10.02 42.77
C ILE A 337 1.19 -11.28 43.34
N GLY A 338 2.52 -11.29 43.45
CA GLY A 338 3.28 -12.40 44.04
C GLY A 338 3.19 -13.68 43.24
N ASP A 339 2.86 -13.62 41.95
CA ASP A 339 2.78 -14.82 41.11
C ASP A 339 4.18 -15.43 40.89
N ALA A 340 4.30 -16.74 41.14
CA ALA A 340 5.58 -17.43 41.07
C ALA A 340 6.19 -17.51 39.65
N VAL A 341 5.35 -17.39 38.63
CA VAL A 341 5.76 -17.49 37.22
C VAL A 341 5.95 -16.09 36.62
N TYR A 342 4.96 -15.23 36.83
CA TYR A 342 4.90 -13.93 36.19
C TYR A 342 5.39 -12.78 37.07
N GLY A 343 5.38 -12.94 38.41
CA GLY A 343 5.63 -11.84 39.35
C GLY A 343 4.43 -10.91 39.47
N ASP A 344 4.69 -9.63 39.67
CA ASP A 344 3.67 -8.61 39.80
C ASP A 344 3.35 -7.94 38.45
N ALA A 345 2.07 -7.75 38.19
CA ALA A 345 1.61 -6.97 37.04
C ALA A 345 0.24 -6.36 37.31
N VAL A 346 0.01 -5.16 36.78
CA VAL A 346 -1.25 -4.43 36.90
C VAL A 346 -1.69 -3.95 35.53
N LEU A 347 -2.97 -4.10 35.25
CA LEU A 347 -3.64 -3.53 34.07
C LEU A 347 -4.75 -2.62 34.56
N GLU A 348 -4.75 -1.37 34.10
CA GLU A 348 -5.91 -0.48 34.23
C GLU A 348 -6.46 -0.19 32.84
N THR A 349 -7.74 -0.43 32.65
CA THR A 349 -8.40 -0.23 31.36
C THR A 349 -9.85 0.19 31.56
N THR A 350 -10.48 0.59 30.48
CA THR A 350 -11.92 0.85 30.43
C THR A 350 -12.62 -0.20 29.55
N PHE A 351 -13.86 -0.50 29.90
CA PHE A 351 -14.73 -1.31 29.08
C PHE A 351 -16.13 -0.74 29.05
N GLU A 352 -16.89 -1.09 28.05
CA GLU A 352 -18.25 -0.59 27.88
C GLU A 352 -19.26 -1.74 27.90
N ILE A 353 -20.38 -1.51 28.54
CA ILE A 353 -21.59 -2.33 28.44
C ILE A 353 -22.56 -1.58 27.55
N GLU A 354 -22.83 -2.15 26.37
CA GLU A 354 -23.76 -1.58 25.40
C GLU A 354 -25.19 -1.68 25.90
N PRO A 355 -26.05 -0.73 25.54
CA PRO A 355 -27.51 -0.87 25.73
C PRO A 355 -28.08 -2.01 24.88
N PRO A 356 -29.34 -2.42 25.11
CA PRO A 356 -30.00 -3.39 24.24
C PRO A 356 -29.99 -2.97 22.76
N ASP A 357 -29.89 -3.94 21.85
CA ASP A 357 -29.93 -3.70 20.40
C ASP A 357 -31.38 -3.61 19.90
N LEU A 358 -31.94 -2.41 19.91
CA LEU A 358 -33.32 -2.13 19.52
C LEU A 358 -33.41 -1.29 18.24
N ILE A 359 -32.24 -1.08 17.54
CA ILE A 359 -32.21 -0.26 16.33
C ILE A 359 -31.91 -1.15 15.11
N ASP A 360 -32.80 -1.13 14.13
CA ASP A 360 -32.48 -1.60 12.78
C ASP A 360 -31.81 -0.46 12.02
N LEU A 361 -30.56 -0.68 11.65
CA LEU A 361 -29.72 0.30 10.96
C LEU A 361 -29.28 -0.22 9.60
N THR A 362 -29.56 0.53 8.54
CA THR A 362 -29.11 0.23 7.19
C THR A 362 -28.41 1.44 6.57
N VAL A 363 -27.27 1.18 6.01
CA VAL A 363 -26.48 2.09 5.16
C VAL A 363 -25.76 1.24 4.12
N GLU A 364 -25.71 1.71 2.90
CA GLU A 364 -25.07 1.02 1.77
C GLU A 364 -23.83 1.77 1.33
N ASN A 365 -22.81 1.02 0.89
CA ASN A 365 -21.64 1.61 0.24
C ASN A 365 -22.06 2.30 -1.06
N LYS A 366 -21.41 3.38 -1.42
CA LYS A 366 -21.65 4.03 -2.70
C LYS A 366 -20.35 4.58 -3.33
N VAL A 367 -20.41 4.84 -4.62
CA VAL A 367 -19.41 5.65 -5.31
C VAL A 367 -19.72 7.12 -5.04
N CYS A 368 -18.70 7.95 -4.85
CA CYS A 368 -18.86 9.40 -4.63
C CYS A 368 -19.62 10.04 -5.81
N ASP A 369 -20.73 10.68 -5.51
CA ASP A 369 -21.59 11.37 -6.45
C ASP A 369 -21.87 12.83 -6.03
N GLY A 370 -21.10 13.33 -5.08
CA GLY A 370 -21.27 14.67 -4.52
C GLY A 370 -22.47 14.85 -3.61
N LYS A 371 -23.21 13.77 -3.28
CA LYS A 371 -24.39 13.82 -2.40
C LYS A 371 -24.12 13.11 -1.08
N PRO A 372 -24.78 13.51 0.01
CA PRO A 372 -24.67 12.84 1.29
C PRO A 372 -25.05 11.35 1.22
N ILE A 373 -24.46 10.55 2.12
CA ILE A 373 -24.87 9.16 2.29
C ILE A 373 -26.30 9.09 2.88
N GLU A 374 -27.08 8.14 2.42
CA GLU A 374 -28.39 7.86 2.98
C GLU A 374 -28.31 6.80 4.08
N VAL A 375 -28.83 7.12 5.26
CA VAL A 375 -28.88 6.22 6.42
C VAL A 375 -30.33 6.06 6.85
N LYS A 376 -30.72 4.81 7.07
CA LYS A 376 -32.10 4.49 7.59
C LYS A 376 -31.97 3.77 8.92
N ALA A 377 -32.64 4.29 9.93
CA ALA A 377 -32.70 3.69 11.26
C ALA A 377 -34.18 3.61 11.74
N THR A 378 -34.52 2.48 12.30
CA THR A 378 -35.86 2.23 12.90
C THR A 378 -35.66 1.65 14.30
N LEU A 379 -36.39 2.20 15.28
CA LEU A 379 -36.35 1.76 16.66
C LEU A 379 -37.56 0.86 16.96
N HIS A 380 -37.33 -0.30 17.59
CA HIS A 380 -38.34 -1.29 17.94
C HIS A 380 -38.41 -1.48 19.46
N ASP A 381 -39.57 -1.86 19.97
CA ASP A 381 -39.78 -2.28 21.36
C ASP A 381 -39.18 -1.35 22.43
N ALA A 382 -39.14 -0.05 22.13
CA ALA A 382 -38.54 0.96 22.97
C ALA A 382 -39.53 2.04 23.43
N PRO A 383 -39.26 2.72 24.56
CA PRO A 383 -40.02 3.91 24.93
C PRO A 383 -39.87 5.01 23.87
N PRO A 384 -40.76 6.01 23.84
CA PRO A 384 -40.62 7.16 22.95
C PRO A 384 -39.26 7.81 23.07
N SER A 385 -38.49 7.79 21.98
CA SER A 385 -37.08 8.22 21.98
C SER A 385 -36.78 9.09 20.77
N ASP A 386 -35.77 9.93 20.89
CA ASP A 386 -35.17 10.67 19.78
C ASP A 386 -33.97 9.90 19.26
N LEU A 387 -33.77 9.89 17.92
CA LEU A 387 -32.62 9.29 17.27
C LEU A 387 -31.61 10.38 16.93
N HIS A 388 -30.38 10.19 17.36
CA HIS A 388 -29.24 11.05 17.07
C HIS A 388 -28.24 10.29 16.21
N TYR A 389 -27.77 10.93 15.15
CA TYR A 389 -26.80 10.37 14.22
C TYR A 389 -25.46 11.04 14.43
N SER A 390 -24.42 10.27 14.48
CA SER A 390 -23.06 10.76 14.45
C SER A 390 -22.24 9.96 13.46
N TYR A 391 -21.39 10.63 12.73
CA TYR A 391 -20.54 10.04 11.71
C TYR A 391 -19.09 10.28 12.10
N ARG A 392 -18.32 9.21 12.06
CA ARG A 392 -16.87 9.27 12.27
C ARG A 392 -16.19 8.51 11.16
N GLY A 393 -15.06 9.02 10.66
CA GLY A 393 -14.35 8.33 9.60
C GLY A 393 -13.03 8.98 9.25
N THR A 394 -12.41 8.39 8.25
CA THR A 394 -11.18 8.89 7.67
C THR A 394 -11.38 9.11 6.19
N MET A 395 -11.16 10.33 5.76
CA MET A 395 -11.07 10.69 4.35
C MET A 395 -9.58 10.63 3.99
N PRO A 396 -9.14 9.64 3.20
CA PRO A 396 -7.75 9.55 2.82
C PRO A 396 -7.40 10.70 1.86
N TYR A 397 -6.38 11.46 2.22
CA TYR A 397 -5.88 12.58 1.43
C TYR A 397 -4.56 12.22 0.73
N ALA A 398 -3.63 11.64 1.48
CA ALA A 398 -2.37 11.09 0.98
C ALA A 398 -1.99 9.87 1.84
N ALA A 399 -0.99 9.12 1.43
CA ALA A 399 -0.58 7.90 2.13
C ALA A 399 -0.34 8.10 3.64
N GLU A 400 0.18 9.28 4.04
CA GLU A 400 0.51 9.62 5.43
C GLU A 400 -0.45 10.63 6.05
N ILE A 401 -1.35 11.21 5.27
CA ILE A 401 -2.26 12.27 5.72
C ILE A 401 -3.70 11.80 5.56
N THR A 402 -4.43 11.84 6.66
CA THR A 402 -5.86 11.60 6.66
C THR A 402 -6.57 12.80 7.25
N HIS A 403 -7.74 13.10 6.70
CA HIS A 403 -8.67 13.99 7.36
C HIS A 403 -9.64 13.17 8.19
N LEU A 404 -9.67 13.45 9.49
CA LEU A 404 -10.67 12.88 10.38
C LEU A 404 -11.99 13.59 10.14
N TYR A 405 -13.04 12.79 9.94
CA TYR A 405 -14.39 13.26 9.87
C TYR A 405 -15.10 12.92 11.18
N GLU A 406 -15.60 13.92 11.89
CA GLU A 406 -16.46 13.79 13.06
C GLU A 406 -17.56 14.83 12.93
N SER A 407 -18.81 14.38 12.69
CA SER A 407 -19.95 15.27 12.44
C SER A 407 -21.28 14.56 12.71
N GLU A 408 -22.32 15.34 12.96
CA GLU A 408 -23.70 14.87 12.91
C GLU A 408 -24.28 14.90 11.48
N GLU A 409 -23.63 15.62 10.58
CA GLU A 409 -24.00 15.66 9.17
C GLU A 409 -23.47 14.44 8.42
N PRO A 410 -24.26 13.85 7.49
CA PRO A 410 -23.81 12.70 6.73
C PRO A 410 -22.68 13.06 5.75
N PRO A 411 -21.61 12.23 5.65
CA PRO A 411 -20.48 12.49 4.78
C PRO A 411 -20.85 12.43 3.29
N VAL A 412 -20.12 13.22 2.51
CA VAL A 412 -20.22 13.34 1.05
C VAL A 412 -18.98 12.82 0.34
N LEU A 413 -17.80 13.01 0.96
CA LEU A 413 -16.49 12.76 0.34
C LEU A 413 -16.08 11.29 0.39
N PRO A 414 -15.24 10.83 -0.52
CA PRO A 414 -14.67 9.49 -0.46
C PRO A 414 -13.97 9.24 0.88
N GLY A 415 -14.21 8.06 1.43
CA GLY A 415 -13.65 7.68 2.72
C GLY A 415 -14.34 6.47 3.32
N ARG A 416 -13.83 6.08 4.48
CA ARG A 416 -14.42 5.01 5.28
C ARG A 416 -14.99 5.61 6.54
N TYR A 417 -16.23 5.29 6.80
CA TYR A 417 -17.01 5.93 7.83
C TYR A 417 -17.72 4.90 8.67
N THR A 418 -17.99 5.29 9.90
CA THR A 418 -18.93 4.61 10.79
C THR A 418 -20.05 5.58 11.12
N VAL A 419 -21.28 5.21 10.85
CA VAL A 419 -22.43 5.88 11.42
C VAL A 419 -22.80 5.23 12.73
N THR A 420 -23.00 6.04 13.78
CA THR A 420 -23.55 5.61 15.06
C THR A 420 -24.90 6.27 15.27
N VAL A 421 -25.92 5.46 15.46
CA VAL A 421 -27.27 5.91 15.80
C VAL A 421 -27.52 5.63 17.27
N THR A 422 -27.88 6.66 18.01
CA THR A 422 -28.14 6.61 19.44
C THR A 422 -29.61 6.99 19.69
N ALA A 423 -30.35 6.13 20.40
CA ALA A 423 -31.69 6.41 20.82
C ALA A 423 -31.68 6.86 22.27
N THR A 424 -32.24 8.03 22.56
CA THR A 424 -32.37 8.59 23.92
C THR A 424 -33.87 8.79 24.26
N GLU A 425 -34.27 8.31 25.43
CA GLU A 425 -35.66 8.40 25.90
C GLU A 425 -36.07 9.86 26.10
N LYS A 426 -37.22 10.21 25.52
CA LYS A 426 -37.76 11.57 25.64
C LYS A 426 -38.08 11.93 27.08
N GLY A 427 -37.56 13.07 27.52
CA GLY A 427 -37.77 13.62 28.84
C GLY A 427 -36.76 13.17 29.90
N SER A 428 -36.30 11.93 29.88
CA SER A 428 -35.26 11.46 30.82
C SER A 428 -33.85 11.62 30.27
N GLY A 429 -33.66 11.62 28.94
CA GLY A 429 -32.36 11.61 28.28
C GLY A 429 -31.59 10.29 28.46
N ARG A 430 -32.22 9.25 29.01
CA ARG A 430 -31.58 7.95 29.23
C ARG A 430 -31.28 7.29 27.91
N LEU A 431 -30.05 6.72 27.79
CA LEU A 431 -29.66 5.91 26.66
C LEU A 431 -30.50 4.63 26.59
N VAL A 432 -31.21 4.43 25.49
CA VAL A 432 -32.14 3.30 25.28
C VAL A 432 -31.49 2.26 24.37
N SER A 433 -30.86 2.70 23.31
CA SER A 433 -30.19 1.82 22.35
C SER A 433 -29.10 2.58 21.60
N ARG A 434 -28.09 1.87 21.14
CA ARG A 434 -27.05 2.40 20.28
C ARG A 434 -26.65 1.33 19.27
N LYS A 435 -26.49 1.74 18.01
CA LYS A 435 -26.00 0.85 16.95
C LYS A 435 -25.08 1.60 16.01
N SER A 436 -23.99 0.95 15.65
CA SER A 436 -23.02 1.47 14.70
C SER A 436 -22.95 0.56 13.47
N ARG A 437 -22.68 1.16 12.32
CA ARG A 437 -22.42 0.44 11.07
C ARG A 437 -21.37 1.16 10.24
N GLU A 438 -20.42 0.38 9.73
CA GLU A 438 -19.41 0.86 8.80
C GLU A 438 -19.93 0.89 7.37
N PHE A 439 -19.47 1.85 6.59
CA PHE A 439 -19.74 1.98 5.17
C PHE A 439 -18.59 2.71 4.48
N GLU A 440 -18.54 2.62 3.16
CA GLU A 440 -17.54 3.25 2.33
C GLU A 440 -18.20 4.12 1.25
N ILE A 441 -17.64 5.31 1.05
CA ILE A 441 -17.85 6.13 -0.14
C ILE A 441 -16.55 5.98 -0.94
N SER A 442 -16.60 5.27 -2.06
CA SER A 442 -15.41 5.03 -2.89
C SER A 442 -15.12 6.18 -3.84
N LEU A 443 -13.88 6.26 -4.33
CA LEU A 443 -13.49 7.21 -5.35
C LEU A 443 -14.31 7.00 -6.63
N HIS A 444 -14.70 8.10 -7.26
CA HIS A 444 -15.29 8.05 -8.59
C HIS A 444 -14.20 8.17 -9.64
N THR A 445 -14.15 7.18 -10.51
CA THR A 445 -13.20 7.13 -11.63
C THR A 445 -13.95 6.95 -12.93
N SER A 446 -13.47 7.58 -14.00
CA SER A 446 -14.02 7.42 -15.35
C SER A 446 -12.89 7.15 -16.34
N CYS A 447 -13.20 6.37 -17.37
CA CYS A 447 -12.31 6.16 -18.50
C CYS A 447 -12.69 7.14 -19.62
N ILE A 448 -11.74 8.00 -20.04
CA ILE A 448 -11.93 8.86 -21.22
C ILE A 448 -11.56 8.07 -22.47
N ALA A 449 -10.43 7.36 -22.44
CA ALA A 449 -10.00 6.46 -23.50
C ALA A 449 -9.07 5.39 -22.95
N ASP A 450 -9.34 4.17 -23.34
CA ASP A 450 -8.50 3.01 -23.06
C ASP A 450 -8.23 2.29 -24.39
N HIS A 451 -6.97 2.22 -24.76
CA HIS A 451 -6.51 1.56 -25.97
C HIS A 451 -5.88 0.20 -25.68
N ASN A 452 -5.96 -0.29 -24.47
CA ASN A 452 -5.61 -1.67 -24.15
C ASN A 452 -6.68 -2.60 -24.74
N THR A 453 -6.47 -2.99 -25.98
CA THR A 453 -7.39 -3.83 -26.77
C THR A 453 -7.42 -5.29 -26.34
N LEU A 454 -6.72 -5.64 -25.26
CA LEU A 454 -6.64 -7.01 -24.80
C LEU A 454 -7.71 -7.27 -23.74
N GLU A 455 -8.83 -7.84 -24.14
CA GLU A 455 -9.78 -8.50 -23.25
C GLU A 455 -9.14 -9.78 -22.67
N TYR A 456 -8.15 -9.62 -21.79
CA TYR A 456 -7.74 -10.71 -20.94
C TYR A 456 -8.67 -10.77 -19.72
N PRO A 457 -9.32 -11.90 -19.45
CA PRO A 457 -9.90 -12.13 -18.15
C PRO A 457 -8.79 -12.08 -17.10
N GLY A 458 -8.77 -11.04 -16.29
CA GLY A 458 -7.76 -10.79 -15.25
C GLY A 458 -6.59 -9.89 -15.64
N ALA A 459 -6.44 -9.47 -16.89
CA ALA A 459 -5.45 -8.44 -17.22
C ALA A 459 -5.91 -7.08 -16.71
N GLN A 460 -5.03 -6.40 -15.97
CA GLN A 460 -5.28 -5.01 -15.62
C GLN A 460 -5.12 -4.15 -16.89
N PRO A 461 -6.08 -3.29 -17.22
CA PRO A 461 -6.09 -2.56 -18.50
C PRO A 461 -4.93 -1.58 -18.70
N TYR A 462 -4.04 -1.39 -17.73
CA TYR A 462 -3.00 -0.37 -17.72
C TYR A 462 -1.59 -0.89 -17.94
N TYR A 463 -1.38 -2.19 -18.14
CA TYR A 463 -0.03 -2.77 -18.15
C TYR A 463 0.77 -2.45 -19.42
N ASN A 464 0.10 -2.18 -20.53
CA ASN A 464 0.78 -2.05 -21.83
C ASN A 464 0.83 -0.61 -22.38
N ASN A 465 0.05 0.32 -21.82
CA ASN A 465 -0.01 1.70 -22.30
C ASN A 465 0.42 2.71 -21.22
N GLN A 466 0.80 3.90 -21.68
CA GLN A 466 1.14 5.00 -20.77
C GLN A 466 -0.14 5.59 -20.20
N THR A 467 -0.47 5.26 -18.98
CA THR A 467 -1.69 5.76 -18.32
C THR A 467 -1.49 7.15 -17.77
N ILE A 468 -2.32 8.07 -18.22
CA ILE A 468 -2.41 9.46 -17.75
C ILE A 468 -3.67 9.60 -16.91
N VAL A 469 -3.51 10.06 -15.67
CA VAL A 469 -4.60 10.25 -14.74
C VAL A 469 -4.87 11.74 -14.56
N PHE A 470 -6.11 12.15 -14.81
CA PHE A 470 -6.58 13.51 -14.53
C PHE A 470 -7.28 13.55 -13.18
N THR A 471 -7.03 14.59 -12.41
CA THR A 471 -7.76 14.88 -11.18
C THR A 471 -7.99 16.38 -11.03
N GLY A 472 -8.95 16.79 -10.19
CA GLY A 472 -9.42 18.17 -10.16
C GLY A 472 -9.02 18.92 -8.88
N GLU A 473 -8.58 20.16 -9.02
CA GLU A 473 -8.35 21.13 -7.96
C GLU A 473 -9.35 22.27 -8.05
N GLY A 474 -10.03 22.57 -6.95
CA GLY A 474 -11.02 23.65 -6.89
C GLY A 474 -12.37 23.32 -7.56
N TYR A 475 -12.68 22.05 -7.78
CA TYR A 475 -14.01 21.60 -8.20
C TYR A 475 -14.81 21.16 -6.98
N ARG A 476 -15.96 21.79 -6.75
CA ARG A 476 -16.90 21.40 -5.70
C ARG A 476 -17.76 20.21 -6.14
N ALA A 477 -18.49 19.65 -5.20
CA ALA A 477 -19.38 18.52 -5.45
C ALA A 477 -20.40 18.75 -6.58
N ASP A 478 -20.84 19.99 -6.78
CA ASP A 478 -21.77 20.40 -7.84
C ASP A 478 -21.09 20.74 -9.18
N GLU A 479 -19.76 20.64 -9.26
CA GLU A 479 -18.94 20.94 -10.45
C GLU A 479 -18.22 19.70 -11.02
N LEU A 480 -18.54 18.49 -10.54
CA LEU A 480 -17.86 17.27 -10.97
C LEU A 480 -18.09 16.93 -12.44
N ASP A 481 -19.26 17.21 -12.99
CA ASP A 481 -19.54 17.07 -14.43
C ASP A 481 -18.66 18.02 -15.25
N LYS A 482 -18.44 19.24 -14.76
CA LYS A 482 -17.53 20.22 -15.38
C LYS A 482 -16.08 19.72 -15.38
N PHE A 483 -15.64 19.08 -14.28
CA PHE A 483 -14.31 18.46 -14.23
C PHE A 483 -14.14 17.40 -15.33
N GLU A 484 -15.13 16.53 -15.51
CA GLU A 484 -15.08 15.51 -16.55
C GLU A 484 -15.03 16.12 -17.97
N GLU A 485 -15.78 17.20 -18.21
CA GLU A 485 -15.74 17.94 -19.48
C GLU A 485 -14.37 18.59 -19.70
N ASP A 486 -13.82 19.22 -18.67
CA ASP A 486 -12.50 19.86 -18.74
C ASP A 486 -11.40 18.84 -19.02
N ALA A 487 -11.44 17.67 -18.37
CA ALA A 487 -10.49 16.59 -18.63
C ALA A 487 -10.59 16.08 -20.09
N ARG A 488 -11.80 15.88 -20.62
CA ARG A 488 -12.01 15.52 -22.04
C ARG A 488 -11.43 16.55 -22.98
N ARG A 489 -11.59 17.85 -22.69
CA ARG A 489 -11.01 18.93 -23.50
C ARG A 489 -9.48 18.88 -23.52
N PHE A 490 -8.83 18.52 -22.40
CA PHE A 490 -7.38 18.32 -22.36
C PHE A 490 -6.96 17.13 -23.24
N VAL A 491 -7.66 16.02 -23.19
CA VAL A 491 -7.40 14.85 -24.04
C VAL A 491 -7.60 15.18 -25.51
N GLU A 492 -8.69 15.88 -25.88
CA GLU A 492 -8.95 16.31 -27.25
C GLU A 492 -7.85 17.25 -27.75
N TYR A 493 -7.38 18.19 -26.90
CA TYR A 493 -6.27 19.07 -27.24
C TYR A 493 -4.98 18.27 -27.50
N PHE A 494 -4.66 17.29 -26.64
CA PHE A 494 -3.48 16.42 -26.84
C PHE A 494 -3.60 15.68 -28.16
N ARG A 495 -4.71 15.04 -28.45
CA ARG A 495 -4.99 14.30 -29.69
C ARG A 495 -4.96 15.17 -30.94
N ALA A 496 -5.18 16.47 -30.83
CA ALA A 496 -5.05 17.41 -31.94
C ALA A 496 -3.58 17.72 -32.29
N LEU A 497 -2.64 17.51 -31.35
CA LEU A 497 -1.22 17.74 -31.59
C LEU A 497 -0.60 16.60 -32.40
N PRO A 498 0.24 16.88 -33.43
CA PRO A 498 0.75 15.87 -34.34
C PRO A 498 1.41 14.66 -33.65
N LEU A 499 2.28 14.88 -32.67
CA LEU A 499 2.98 13.81 -31.96
C LEU A 499 2.06 12.95 -31.11
N TYR A 500 1.13 13.56 -30.38
CA TYR A 500 0.15 12.82 -29.59
C TYR A 500 -0.86 12.09 -30.47
N LYS A 501 -1.24 12.67 -31.61
CA LYS A 501 -2.09 11.99 -32.59
C LYS A 501 -1.42 10.74 -33.16
N GLU A 502 -0.13 10.82 -33.45
CA GLU A 502 0.67 9.66 -33.91
C GLU A 502 0.77 8.58 -32.84
N ALA A 503 0.86 8.98 -31.58
CA ALA A 503 1.07 8.11 -30.42
C ALA A 503 -0.22 7.80 -29.62
N ASP A 504 -1.40 8.19 -30.10
CA ASP A 504 -2.67 8.11 -29.32
C ASP A 504 -2.95 6.71 -28.77
N LEU A 505 -2.66 5.65 -29.56
CA LEU A 505 -2.87 4.26 -29.18
C LEU A 505 -1.98 3.79 -28.02
N TYR A 506 -0.96 4.56 -27.63
CA TYR A 506 -0.07 4.24 -26.51
C TYR A 506 -0.47 4.94 -25.21
N PHE A 507 -1.53 5.76 -25.24
CA PHE A 507 -2.01 6.46 -24.07
C PHE A 507 -3.38 5.96 -23.63
N ASN A 508 -3.53 5.75 -22.35
CA ASN A 508 -4.82 5.61 -21.69
C ASN A 508 -5.08 6.85 -20.86
N TYR A 509 -6.31 7.32 -20.85
CA TYR A 509 -6.72 8.53 -20.15
C TYR A 509 -7.87 8.24 -19.20
N TYR A 510 -7.63 8.46 -17.91
CA TYR A 510 -8.60 8.26 -16.85
C TYR A 510 -8.79 9.53 -16.03
N THR A 511 -9.94 9.64 -15.39
CA THR A 511 -10.22 10.67 -14.41
C THR A 511 -10.39 10.06 -13.02
N VAL A 512 -10.01 10.81 -11.98
CA VAL A 512 -10.32 10.53 -10.59
C VAL A 512 -10.85 11.81 -9.97
N GLN A 513 -12.11 11.81 -9.53
CA GLN A 513 -12.75 12.98 -8.98
C GLN A 513 -12.25 13.31 -7.59
N ALA A 514 -11.74 14.54 -7.40
CA ALA A 514 -11.42 15.12 -6.11
C ALA A 514 -12.40 16.26 -5.83
N VAL A 515 -12.99 16.27 -4.64
CA VAL A 515 -14.00 17.26 -4.26
C VAL A 515 -13.38 18.30 -3.34
N SER A 516 -13.34 19.55 -3.80
CA SER A 516 -12.85 20.69 -3.03
C SER A 516 -14.00 21.39 -2.29
N GLU A 517 -13.71 21.94 -1.10
CA GLU A 517 -14.67 22.78 -0.36
C GLU A 517 -14.83 24.16 -1.02
N GLY A 518 -13.73 24.70 -1.53
CA GLY A 518 -13.66 26.00 -2.20
C GLY A 518 -13.19 25.92 -3.65
N THR A 519 -13.45 26.97 -4.42
CA THR A 519 -13.04 27.07 -5.83
C THR A 519 -11.95 28.11 -6.06
N HIS A 520 -11.68 28.97 -5.06
CA HIS A 520 -10.77 30.09 -5.23
C HIS A 520 -9.33 29.72 -4.89
N ILE A 521 -8.41 30.03 -5.79
CA ILE A 521 -6.97 29.89 -5.61
C ILE A 521 -6.33 31.26 -5.44
N GLY A 522 -5.94 31.56 -4.21
CA GLY A 522 -5.26 32.79 -3.80
C GLY A 522 -3.74 32.69 -3.79
N LYS A 523 -3.07 33.67 -3.18
CA LYS A 523 -1.62 33.65 -2.92
C LYS A 523 -1.27 32.73 -1.74
N GLU A 524 -2.16 32.57 -0.79
CA GLU A 524 -2.04 31.59 0.29
C GLU A 524 -2.70 30.27 -0.11
N PRO A 525 -2.28 29.14 0.49
CA PRO A 525 -2.93 27.87 0.26
C PRO A 525 -4.44 27.97 0.50
N SER A 526 -5.21 27.57 -0.48
CA SER A 526 -6.67 27.72 -0.48
C SER A 526 -7.35 26.50 0.12
N ASN A 527 -8.65 26.62 0.43
CA ASN A 527 -9.48 25.52 0.91
C ASN A 527 -9.94 24.61 -0.26
N THR A 528 -8.98 24.20 -1.08
CA THR A 528 -9.14 23.30 -2.21
C THR A 528 -8.44 21.98 -1.92
N TYR A 529 -8.74 20.91 -2.68
CA TYR A 529 -8.33 19.56 -2.33
C TYR A 529 -6.81 19.38 -2.22
N TYR A 530 -6.03 19.97 -3.13
CA TYR A 530 -4.57 19.87 -3.14
C TYR A 530 -3.87 21.10 -2.57
N HIS A 531 -4.63 22.08 -2.08
CA HIS A 531 -4.12 23.32 -1.50
C HIS A 531 -3.17 24.12 -2.43
N VAL A 532 -3.49 24.14 -3.71
CA VAL A 532 -2.74 24.91 -4.70
C VAL A 532 -2.92 26.42 -4.46
N SER A 533 -1.85 27.18 -4.62
CA SER A 533 -1.85 28.64 -4.53
C SER A 533 -1.21 29.28 -5.77
N ARG A 534 -1.14 30.62 -5.80
CA ARG A 534 -0.48 31.38 -6.87
C ARG A 534 0.69 32.17 -6.32
N SER A 535 1.83 32.15 -7.03
CA SER A 535 2.96 33.02 -6.72
C SER A 535 2.71 34.48 -7.16
N ASP A 536 3.59 35.37 -6.71
CA ASP A 536 3.62 36.77 -7.20
C ASP A 536 4.00 36.91 -8.69
N GLU A 537 4.60 35.86 -9.27
CA GLU A 537 4.98 35.76 -10.69
C GLU A 537 3.87 35.11 -11.55
N ASP A 538 2.64 35.05 -11.07
CA ASP A 538 1.50 34.41 -11.74
C ASP A 538 1.78 32.98 -12.18
N LYS A 539 2.40 32.19 -11.28
CA LYS A 539 2.66 30.75 -11.44
C LYS A 539 1.89 29.96 -10.39
N LEU A 540 1.40 28.78 -10.75
CA LEU A 540 0.83 27.87 -9.77
C LEU A 540 1.92 27.36 -8.82
N VAL A 541 1.58 27.27 -7.54
CA VAL A 541 2.44 26.74 -6.47
C VAL A 541 1.72 25.61 -5.79
N GLN A 542 2.34 24.45 -5.78
CA GLN A 542 1.86 23.24 -5.10
C GLN A 542 2.51 23.09 -3.72
N THR A 543 1.91 22.26 -2.89
CA THR A 543 2.46 21.80 -1.62
C THR A 543 2.94 20.34 -1.73
N ASP A 544 3.86 19.92 -0.89
CA ASP A 544 4.26 18.51 -0.81
C ASP A 544 3.09 17.61 -0.42
N ALA A 545 2.24 18.07 0.48
CA ALA A 545 1.01 17.35 0.85
C ALA A 545 0.07 17.19 -0.34
N GLY A 546 -0.16 18.25 -1.12
CA GLY A 546 -0.96 18.20 -2.35
C GLY A 546 -0.38 17.27 -3.40
N THR A 547 0.94 17.25 -3.54
CA THR A 547 1.64 16.32 -4.44
C THR A 547 1.41 14.87 -4.02
N ARG A 548 1.54 14.55 -2.73
CA ARG A 548 1.25 13.20 -2.20
C ARG A 548 -0.22 12.82 -2.36
N ALA A 549 -1.12 13.77 -2.19
CA ALA A 549 -2.54 13.56 -2.41
C ALA A 549 -2.87 13.21 -3.86
N ALA A 550 -2.26 13.92 -4.83
CA ALA A 550 -2.45 13.62 -6.25
C ALA A 550 -1.93 12.21 -6.61
N MET A 551 -0.78 11.82 -6.06
CA MET A 551 -0.28 10.45 -6.19
C MET A 551 -1.23 9.42 -5.57
N TYR A 552 -1.74 9.70 -4.38
CA TYR A 552 -2.69 8.82 -3.70
C TYR A 552 -3.96 8.62 -4.53
N MET A 553 -4.52 9.69 -5.07
CA MET A 553 -5.73 9.64 -5.90
C MET A 553 -5.51 8.78 -7.15
N ALA A 554 -4.40 8.95 -7.85
CA ALA A 554 -4.07 8.15 -9.01
C ALA A 554 -3.85 6.67 -8.66
N ASN A 555 -3.08 6.38 -7.60
CA ASN A 555 -2.78 5.03 -7.15
C ASN A 555 -4.03 4.24 -6.75
N ASN A 556 -4.95 4.87 -6.03
CA ASN A 556 -6.12 4.20 -5.47
C ASN A 556 -7.37 4.32 -6.35
N GLY A 557 -7.42 5.33 -7.22
CA GLY A 557 -8.51 5.52 -8.15
C GLY A 557 -8.34 4.73 -9.45
N VAL A 558 -7.11 4.65 -9.96
CA VAL A 558 -6.83 4.02 -11.26
C VAL A 558 -5.79 2.91 -11.12
N THR A 559 -4.51 3.26 -10.91
CA THR A 559 -3.39 2.30 -10.84
C THR A 559 -2.15 2.93 -10.25
N SER A 560 -1.31 2.13 -9.60
CA SER A 560 0.04 2.54 -9.18
C SER A 560 1.05 2.62 -10.35
N PHE A 561 0.68 2.13 -11.53
CA PHE A 561 1.53 2.11 -12.72
C PHE A 561 1.27 3.28 -13.70
N TYR A 562 0.60 4.33 -13.25
CA TYR A 562 0.40 5.52 -14.09
C TYR A 562 1.73 6.19 -14.47
N LYS A 563 1.72 6.83 -15.65
CA LYS A 563 2.88 7.56 -16.16
C LYS A 563 2.93 9.00 -15.67
N ALA A 564 1.77 9.65 -15.66
CA ALA A 564 1.64 11.03 -15.23
C ALA A 564 0.30 11.27 -14.54
N VAL A 565 0.28 12.26 -13.64
CA VAL A 565 -0.95 12.84 -13.09
C VAL A 565 -1.05 14.29 -13.59
N ILE A 566 -2.21 14.65 -14.09
CA ILE A 566 -2.52 16.03 -14.49
C ILE A 566 -3.60 16.57 -13.56
N VAL A 567 -3.24 17.52 -12.72
CA VAL A 567 -4.14 18.21 -11.81
C VAL A 567 -4.72 19.41 -12.52
N LEU A 568 -6.00 19.37 -12.86
CA LEU A 568 -6.73 20.45 -13.49
C LEU A 568 -7.16 21.48 -12.46
N VAL A 569 -6.64 22.69 -12.59
CA VAL A 569 -6.93 23.78 -11.65
C VAL A 569 -8.12 24.59 -12.14
N ASN A 570 -9.27 24.42 -11.47
CA ASN A 570 -10.54 25.08 -11.83
C ASN A 570 -10.46 26.61 -11.65
N GLY A 571 -11.06 27.34 -12.56
CA GLY A 571 -11.17 28.80 -12.52
C GLY A 571 -10.51 29.49 -13.72
N VAL A 572 -10.81 30.78 -13.86
CA VAL A 572 -10.26 31.62 -14.94
C VAL A 572 -9.00 32.30 -14.42
N TYR A 573 -7.86 31.64 -14.58
CA TYR A 573 -6.56 32.15 -14.16
C TYR A 573 -5.64 32.28 -15.37
N ASP A 574 -5.09 33.49 -15.60
CA ASP A 574 -3.99 33.64 -16.53
C ASP A 574 -2.65 33.43 -15.82
N VAL A 575 -2.45 32.20 -15.38
CA VAL A 575 -1.25 31.74 -14.67
C VAL A 575 -0.54 30.65 -15.44
N THR A 576 0.75 30.50 -15.18
CA THR A 576 1.55 29.39 -15.70
C THR A 576 1.37 28.19 -14.79
N GLY A 577 1.27 27.00 -15.37
CA GLY A 577 1.28 25.75 -14.63
C GLY A 577 2.61 25.46 -13.91
N THR A 578 2.63 24.43 -13.11
CA THR A 578 3.84 23.93 -12.45
C THR A 578 3.95 22.42 -12.58
N THR A 579 5.17 21.90 -12.54
CA THR A 579 5.47 20.47 -12.69
C THR A 579 6.29 19.99 -11.52
N VAL A 580 6.02 18.77 -11.07
CA VAL A 580 6.78 18.08 -10.04
C VAL A 580 7.34 16.78 -10.64
N THR A 581 8.65 16.59 -10.52
CA THR A 581 9.36 15.45 -11.13
C THR A 581 10.16 14.60 -10.13
N ASN A 582 10.26 15.04 -8.87
CA ASN A 582 11.15 14.41 -7.87
C ASN A 582 10.72 13.03 -7.39
N LYS A 583 9.40 12.73 -7.40
CA LYS A 583 8.85 11.42 -6.97
C LYS A 583 8.08 10.72 -8.09
N ARG A 584 7.24 11.48 -8.78
CA ARG A 584 6.41 11.08 -9.91
C ARG A 584 6.24 12.29 -10.81
N PHE A 585 5.79 12.07 -12.03
CA PHE A 585 5.52 13.18 -12.94
C PHE A 585 4.09 13.70 -12.73
N ILE A 586 3.97 14.89 -12.15
CA ILE A 586 2.68 15.54 -11.85
C ILE A 586 2.69 16.95 -12.42
N VAL A 587 1.67 17.28 -13.19
CA VAL A 587 1.49 18.60 -13.81
C VAL A 587 0.24 19.26 -13.22
N TYR A 588 0.40 20.45 -12.68
CA TYR A 588 -0.71 21.32 -12.27
C TYR A 588 -0.95 22.33 -13.38
N ALA A 589 -2.12 22.28 -14.01
CA ALA A 589 -2.44 23.08 -15.17
C ALA A 589 -3.77 23.84 -14.99
N PRO A 590 -3.80 25.17 -15.27
CA PRO A 590 -5.07 25.91 -15.29
C PRO A 590 -5.96 25.44 -16.45
N VAL A 591 -7.27 25.50 -16.26
CA VAL A 591 -8.26 25.01 -17.24
C VAL A 591 -8.50 26.07 -18.32
N ASN A 592 -7.51 26.25 -19.19
CA ASN A 592 -7.55 27.12 -20.35
C ASN A 592 -6.56 26.64 -21.43
N GLU A 593 -6.51 27.27 -22.59
CA GLU A 593 -5.62 26.90 -23.68
C GLU A 593 -4.13 26.94 -23.29
N LYS A 594 -3.73 27.93 -22.48
CA LYS A 594 -2.35 28.05 -21.96
C LYS A 594 -1.98 26.85 -21.08
N GLY A 595 -2.91 26.40 -20.20
CA GLY A 595 -2.69 25.23 -19.35
C GLY A 595 -2.69 23.91 -20.13
N MET A 596 -3.58 23.74 -21.11
CA MET A 596 -3.57 22.56 -22.00
C MET A 596 -2.25 22.45 -22.76
N ARG A 597 -1.77 23.56 -23.31
CA ARG A 597 -0.48 23.64 -23.99
C ARG A 597 0.69 23.33 -23.06
N PHE A 598 0.65 23.88 -21.84
CA PHE A 598 1.67 23.65 -20.81
C PHE A 598 1.74 22.17 -20.47
N ALA A 599 0.62 21.54 -20.12
CA ALA A 599 0.57 20.12 -19.75
C ALA A 599 1.06 19.20 -20.88
N ALA A 600 0.66 19.49 -22.13
CA ALA A 600 1.11 18.72 -23.29
C ALA A 600 2.63 18.83 -23.50
N MET A 601 3.19 20.04 -23.37
CA MET A 601 4.64 20.27 -23.54
C MET A 601 5.46 19.63 -22.41
N GLU A 602 5.01 19.74 -21.18
CA GLU A 602 5.72 19.14 -20.04
C GLU A 602 5.72 17.60 -20.12
N LEU A 603 4.59 16.99 -20.48
CA LEU A 603 4.52 15.55 -20.70
C LEU A 603 5.44 15.10 -21.86
N LEU A 604 5.46 15.88 -22.97
CA LEU A 604 6.36 15.62 -24.08
C LEU A 604 7.84 15.69 -23.66
N ASN A 605 8.21 16.73 -22.91
CA ASN A 605 9.56 16.90 -22.38
C ASN A 605 9.95 15.75 -21.45
N TYR A 606 9.06 15.39 -20.53
CA TYR A 606 9.29 14.28 -19.61
C TYR A 606 9.53 12.96 -20.33
N LEU A 607 8.67 12.61 -21.29
CA LEU A 607 8.79 11.39 -22.08
C LEU A 607 10.04 11.40 -22.98
N SER A 608 10.45 12.57 -23.48
CA SER A 608 11.65 12.72 -24.31
C SER A 608 12.95 12.89 -23.50
N GLY A 609 12.89 12.79 -22.17
CA GLY A 609 14.05 12.99 -21.31
C GLY A 609 14.63 14.42 -21.31
N LYS A 610 13.82 15.42 -21.70
CA LYS A 610 14.24 16.83 -21.71
C LYS A 610 13.98 17.48 -20.36
N PRO A 611 14.78 18.47 -19.96
CA PRO A 611 14.50 19.30 -18.80
C PRO A 611 13.17 20.04 -18.91
N GLU A 612 12.56 20.34 -17.76
CA GLU A 612 11.35 21.17 -17.65
C GLU A 612 11.52 22.50 -18.43
N GLY A 613 10.50 22.89 -19.18
CA GLY A 613 10.46 24.16 -19.91
C GLY A 613 11.31 24.26 -21.19
N VAL A 614 12.08 23.21 -21.53
CA VAL A 614 12.90 23.21 -22.76
C VAL A 614 12.00 23.00 -23.98
N ARG A 615 12.17 23.85 -25.00
CA ARG A 615 11.49 23.74 -26.28
C ARG A 615 12.48 23.40 -27.39
N ALA A 616 12.13 22.43 -28.23
CA ALA A 616 12.82 22.21 -29.50
C ALA A 616 12.51 23.37 -30.45
N VAL A 617 13.55 24.12 -30.83
CA VAL A 617 13.42 25.38 -31.63
C VAL A 617 13.69 25.07 -33.12
N THR A 618 14.67 24.23 -33.42
CA THR A 618 15.03 23.84 -34.79
C THR A 618 14.28 22.60 -35.25
N GLU A 619 14.22 22.38 -36.56
CA GLU A 619 13.65 21.12 -37.11
C GLU A 619 14.46 19.89 -36.68
N GLU A 620 15.76 20.01 -36.54
CA GLU A 620 16.65 18.94 -36.10
C GLU A 620 16.38 18.57 -34.64
N GLU A 621 16.23 19.56 -33.76
CA GLU A 621 15.84 19.35 -32.35
C GLU A 621 14.43 18.73 -32.22
N ARG A 622 13.49 19.11 -33.08
CA ARG A 622 12.16 18.52 -33.12
C ARG A 622 12.18 17.07 -33.59
N ALA A 623 13.02 16.74 -34.57
CA ALA A 623 13.18 15.38 -35.05
C ALA A 623 13.81 14.47 -33.96
N VAL A 624 14.78 14.98 -33.20
CA VAL A 624 15.36 14.31 -32.04
C VAL A 624 14.31 14.12 -30.94
N GLN A 625 13.61 15.18 -30.59
CA GLN A 625 12.55 15.11 -29.57
C GLN A 625 11.44 14.13 -29.93
N ARG A 626 11.02 14.10 -31.21
CA ARG A 626 10.04 13.12 -31.71
C ARG A 626 10.55 11.69 -31.55
N ARG A 627 11.78 11.42 -31.93
CA ARG A 627 12.38 10.08 -31.79
C ARG A 627 12.48 9.66 -30.31
N GLU A 628 12.96 10.55 -29.44
CA GLU A 628 13.07 10.30 -28.00
C GLU A 628 11.70 10.10 -27.34
N PHE A 629 10.69 10.87 -27.74
CA PHE A 629 9.31 10.71 -27.28
C PHE A 629 8.75 9.35 -27.68
N LEU A 630 8.86 8.97 -28.94
CA LEU A 630 8.38 7.66 -29.40
C LEU A 630 9.16 6.51 -28.75
N SER A 631 10.48 6.63 -28.65
CA SER A 631 11.32 5.63 -27.98
C SER A 631 10.94 5.45 -26.49
N ALA A 632 10.55 6.50 -25.79
CA ALA A 632 10.11 6.41 -24.40
C ALA A 632 8.80 5.65 -24.22
N LEU A 633 7.91 5.72 -25.20
CA LEU A 633 6.65 4.95 -25.22
C LEU A 633 6.90 3.47 -25.47
N TYR A 634 8.02 3.14 -26.13
CA TYR A 634 8.43 1.78 -26.46
C TYR A 634 9.49 1.20 -25.50
N ARG A 635 9.85 1.85 -24.41
CA ARG A 635 10.98 1.48 -23.54
C ARG A 635 10.90 0.11 -22.87
N GLU A 636 9.73 -0.50 -22.82
CA GLU A 636 9.60 -1.90 -22.45
C GLU A 636 9.91 -2.87 -23.61
N TRP A 637 10.28 -2.31 -24.78
CA TRP A 637 10.47 -2.97 -26.06
C TRP A 637 11.88 -2.67 -26.60
N GLU A 638 12.88 -2.82 -25.75
CA GLU A 638 14.26 -2.52 -26.12
C GLU A 638 14.67 -3.23 -27.40
N GLU A 639 15.06 -2.44 -28.38
CA GLU A 639 15.86 -2.66 -29.59
C GLU A 639 15.17 -2.45 -30.95
N TYR A 640 13.83 -2.33 -31.06
CA TYR A 640 13.20 -2.24 -32.40
C TYR A 640 12.10 -1.18 -32.48
N ASP A 641 12.11 -0.38 -33.56
CA ASP A 641 11.07 0.62 -33.85
C ASP A 641 9.65 0.00 -33.99
N TYR A 642 9.54 -1.33 -34.11
CA TYR A 642 8.31 -2.10 -34.29
C TYR A 642 8.41 -3.49 -33.64
N ALA A 643 8.70 -3.55 -32.34
CA ALA A 643 8.74 -4.83 -31.64
C ALA A 643 7.31 -5.45 -31.58
N PRO A 644 7.11 -6.69 -32.06
CA PRO A 644 5.82 -7.33 -31.95
C PRO A 644 5.55 -7.83 -30.53
N VAL A 645 4.35 -7.59 -30.02
CA VAL A 645 3.85 -8.24 -28.82
C VAL A 645 3.16 -9.52 -29.20
N LEU A 646 3.73 -10.64 -28.79
CA LEU A 646 3.04 -11.91 -28.85
C LEU A 646 2.40 -12.17 -27.48
N SER A 647 1.11 -12.39 -27.48
CA SER A 647 0.32 -12.61 -26.27
C SER A 647 -0.74 -13.69 -26.49
N HIS A 648 -1.42 -14.10 -25.43
CA HIS A 648 -2.52 -15.06 -25.54
C HIS A 648 -3.80 -14.51 -24.91
N ALA A 649 -4.95 -14.99 -25.41
CA ALA A 649 -6.28 -14.67 -24.92
C ALA A 649 -7.06 -15.95 -24.61
N TYR A 650 -6.65 -16.69 -23.57
CA TYR A 650 -7.39 -17.88 -23.11
C TYR A 650 -7.35 -17.98 -21.58
N LYS A 651 -8.36 -18.66 -21.02
CA LYS A 651 -8.31 -19.09 -19.62
C LYS A 651 -7.33 -20.26 -19.51
N GLU A 652 -6.56 -20.28 -18.45
CA GLU A 652 -5.56 -21.34 -18.21
C GLU A 652 -6.15 -22.75 -18.03
N ASP A 653 -7.47 -22.90 -17.93
CA ASP A 653 -8.15 -24.17 -17.72
C ASP A 653 -8.96 -24.59 -18.96
N PHE A 654 -8.64 -25.75 -19.49
CA PHE A 654 -9.37 -26.38 -20.61
C PHE A 654 -10.06 -27.67 -20.15
N PRO A 655 -11.25 -28.01 -20.66
CA PRO A 655 -11.88 -29.28 -20.38
C PRO A 655 -11.20 -30.40 -21.17
N ALA A 656 -11.00 -31.58 -20.56
CA ALA A 656 -10.55 -32.76 -21.26
C ALA A 656 -11.71 -33.34 -22.13
N ILE A 657 -11.69 -33.06 -23.42
CA ILE A 657 -12.71 -33.51 -24.36
C ILE A 657 -12.20 -34.67 -25.25
N GLY A 658 -11.00 -35.18 -25.02
CA GLY A 658 -10.37 -36.27 -25.76
C GLY A 658 -9.69 -35.83 -27.07
N GLU A 659 -9.81 -34.57 -27.43
CA GLU A 659 -9.11 -33.96 -28.58
C GLU A 659 -7.94 -33.08 -28.08
N PRO A 660 -6.86 -32.98 -28.88
CA PRO A 660 -5.74 -32.08 -28.59
C PRO A 660 -6.20 -30.63 -28.45
N VAL A 661 -5.65 -29.92 -27.46
CA VAL A 661 -5.94 -28.49 -27.25
C VAL A 661 -5.28 -27.67 -28.34
N ASP A 662 -6.08 -26.99 -29.19
CA ASP A 662 -5.57 -26.05 -30.18
C ASP A 662 -5.53 -24.63 -29.59
N LEU A 663 -4.34 -24.14 -29.28
CA LEU A 663 -4.11 -22.78 -28.76
C LEU A 663 -3.87 -21.77 -29.89
N THR A 664 -3.79 -22.20 -31.15
CA THR A 664 -3.51 -21.31 -32.30
C THR A 664 -4.46 -20.13 -32.42
N PRO A 665 -5.78 -20.28 -32.25
CA PRO A 665 -6.71 -19.14 -32.31
C PRO A 665 -6.61 -18.16 -31.14
N HIS A 666 -5.86 -18.50 -30.13
CA HIS A 666 -5.77 -17.74 -28.89
C HIS A 666 -4.47 -16.94 -28.75
N PHE A 667 -3.52 -17.12 -29.65
CA PHE A 667 -2.33 -16.28 -29.70
C PHE A 667 -2.53 -15.12 -30.65
N HIS A 668 -2.13 -13.94 -30.23
CA HIS A 668 -2.30 -12.69 -30.96
C HIS A 668 -0.98 -11.93 -31.01
N THR A 669 -0.68 -11.35 -32.16
CA THR A 669 0.48 -10.49 -32.34
C THR A 669 0.03 -9.06 -32.60
N TYR A 670 0.60 -8.13 -31.84
CA TYR A 670 0.29 -6.71 -31.95
C TYR A 670 1.53 -5.93 -32.37
N VAL A 671 1.32 -4.95 -33.22
CA VAL A 671 2.31 -3.96 -33.62
C VAL A 671 1.67 -2.59 -33.40
N ASN A 672 2.31 -1.75 -32.60
CA ASN A 672 1.78 -0.42 -32.26
C ASN A 672 0.34 -0.50 -31.67
N GLY A 673 0.08 -1.49 -30.80
CA GLY A 673 -1.22 -1.70 -30.18
C GLY A 673 -2.32 -2.22 -31.12
N ARG A 674 -2.00 -2.53 -32.38
CA ARG A 674 -2.95 -3.05 -33.37
C ARG A 674 -2.60 -4.49 -33.73
N GLU A 675 -3.61 -5.34 -33.75
CA GLU A 675 -3.43 -6.73 -34.09
C GLU A 675 -3.00 -6.89 -35.56
N VAL A 676 -2.00 -7.73 -35.76
CA VAL A 676 -1.49 -8.09 -37.11
C VAL A 676 -1.52 -9.61 -37.31
N ALA A 677 -1.92 -10.04 -38.48
CA ALA A 677 -1.90 -11.45 -38.82
C ALA A 677 -0.49 -11.85 -39.25
N VAL A 678 0.16 -12.67 -38.43
CA VAL A 678 1.48 -13.24 -38.69
C VAL A 678 1.48 -14.72 -38.32
N PRO A 679 2.26 -15.55 -39.01
CA PRO A 679 2.36 -16.97 -38.68
C PRO A 679 3.19 -17.17 -37.41
N TYR A 680 2.74 -18.06 -36.55
CA TYR A 680 3.51 -18.50 -35.39
C TYR A 680 3.45 -20.01 -35.21
N ARG A 681 4.44 -20.56 -34.51
CA ARG A 681 4.56 -21.96 -34.16
C ARG A 681 4.42 -22.13 -32.67
N ILE A 682 3.58 -23.08 -32.24
CA ILE A 682 3.40 -23.43 -30.84
C ILE A 682 4.05 -24.78 -30.56
N ARG A 683 4.86 -24.84 -29.51
CA ARG A 683 5.42 -26.06 -28.95
C ARG A 683 4.82 -26.28 -27.59
N TYR A 684 4.58 -27.52 -27.21
CA TYR A 684 3.95 -27.89 -25.94
C TYR A 684 4.94 -28.66 -25.08
N PHE A 685 4.86 -28.48 -23.80
CA PHE A 685 5.71 -29.10 -22.80
C PHE A 685 4.88 -29.57 -21.60
N THR A 686 5.31 -30.62 -20.92
CA THR A 686 4.81 -30.90 -19.57
C THR A 686 5.27 -29.79 -18.62
N GLU A 687 4.54 -29.59 -17.52
CA GLU A 687 4.97 -28.69 -16.46
C GLU A 687 5.39 -29.49 -15.23
N GLU A 688 6.59 -29.24 -14.71
CA GLU A 688 7.15 -29.85 -13.53
C GLU A 688 7.59 -28.76 -12.54
N ASN A 689 6.93 -28.68 -11.38
CA ASN A 689 7.22 -27.67 -10.34
C ASN A 689 7.16 -26.21 -10.81
N GLY A 690 6.25 -25.90 -11.72
CA GLY A 690 6.10 -24.55 -12.29
C GLY A 690 7.07 -24.22 -13.43
N GLU A 691 7.97 -25.14 -13.79
CA GLU A 691 8.94 -24.98 -14.87
C GLU A 691 8.60 -25.87 -16.09
N ARG A 692 9.26 -25.57 -17.19
CA ARG A 692 9.12 -26.34 -18.43
C ARG A 692 9.77 -27.72 -18.28
N GLY A 693 8.95 -28.75 -18.42
CA GLY A 693 9.38 -30.15 -18.45
C GLY A 693 9.71 -30.65 -19.88
N ALA A 694 9.36 -31.91 -20.18
CA ALA A 694 9.64 -32.54 -21.47
C ALA A 694 8.79 -31.95 -22.60
N GLU A 695 9.39 -31.76 -23.79
CA GLU A 695 8.68 -31.34 -24.98
C GLU A 695 7.77 -32.45 -25.51
N LEU A 696 6.52 -32.10 -25.82
CA LEU A 696 5.55 -33.01 -26.40
C LEU A 696 5.64 -32.97 -27.93
N SER A 697 5.46 -34.14 -28.56
CA SER A 697 5.48 -34.26 -30.03
C SER A 697 4.22 -33.68 -30.70
N GLU A 698 3.15 -33.52 -29.94
CA GLU A 698 1.85 -32.99 -30.39
C GLU A 698 1.16 -32.22 -29.23
N ALA A 699 0.11 -31.48 -29.54
CA ALA A 699 -0.68 -30.77 -28.55
C ALA A 699 -1.30 -31.74 -27.53
N PRO A 700 -1.29 -31.44 -26.23
CA PRO A 700 -1.80 -32.34 -25.19
C PRO A 700 -3.33 -32.42 -25.22
N LYS A 701 -3.87 -33.59 -24.85
CA LYS A 701 -5.31 -33.90 -24.77
C LYS A 701 -5.71 -34.50 -23.42
N ASP A 702 -4.75 -35.02 -22.67
CA ASP A 702 -4.98 -35.68 -21.39
C ASP A 702 -5.00 -34.67 -20.26
N PRO A 703 -5.73 -34.95 -19.15
CA PRO A 703 -5.69 -34.09 -17.96
C PRO A 703 -4.28 -33.91 -17.42
N GLY A 704 -3.88 -32.70 -17.14
CA GLY A 704 -2.54 -32.37 -16.65
C GLY A 704 -2.25 -30.87 -16.69
N THR A 705 -1.06 -30.52 -16.20
CA THR A 705 -0.53 -29.16 -16.30
C THR A 705 0.54 -29.09 -17.37
N TYR A 706 0.45 -28.12 -18.23
CA TYR A 706 1.27 -27.98 -19.43
C TYR A 706 1.74 -26.54 -19.63
N ARG A 707 2.79 -26.40 -20.45
CA ARG A 707 3.26 -25.10 -20.92
C ARG A 707 3.22 -25.05 -22.45
N ALA A 708 2.79 -23.90 -22.96
CA ALA A 708 2.82 -23.56 -24.38
C ALA A 708 3.88 -22.51 -24.63
N PHE A 709 4.71 -22.73 -25.64
CA PHE A 709 5.73 -21.81 -26.11
C PHE A 709 5.45 -21.43 -27.54
N ALA A 710 4.97 -20.21 -27.73
CA ALA A 710 4.70 -19.65 -29.07
C ALA A 710 5.87 -18.77 -29.54
N GLU A 711 6.19 -18.85 -30.82
CA GLU A 711 7.19 -17.99 -31.45
C GLU A 711 6.75 -17.62 -32.90
N LEU A 712 7.09 -16.40 -33.34
CA LEU A 712 6.84 -15.99 -34.71
C LEU A 712 7.63 -16.85 -35.68
N VAL A 713 7.01 -17.19 -36.83
CA VAL A 713 7.69 -17.86 -37.92
C VAL A 713 8.34 -16.81 -38.81
N LEU A 714 9.67 -16.81 -38.85
CA LEU A 714 10.44 -15.87 -39.66
C LEU A 714 10.29 -16.19 -41.15
N ASP A 715 10.39 -15.16 -42.00
CA ASP A 715 10.43 -15.30 -43.44
C ASP A 715 11.64 -16.11 -43.87
N GLU A 716 11.50 -16.88 -44.96
CA GLU A 716 12.58 -17.74 -45.44
C GLU A 716 13.85 -16.94 -45.75
N GLY A 717 14.95 -17.30 -45.08
CA GLY A 717 16.26 -16.66 -45.22
C GLY A 717 16.36 -15.26 -44.61
N LYS A 718 15.44 -14.87 -43.73
CA LYS A 718 15.46 -13.60 -43.02
C LYS A 718 15.39 -13.79 -41.48
N ASP A 719 15.81 -12.77 -40.75
CA ASP A 719 15.75 -12.71 -39.29
C ASP A 719 14.43 -12.03 -38.83
N THR A 720 13.49 -11.80 -39.77
CA THR A 720 12.23 -11.08 -39.55
C THR A 720 11.05 -11.82 -40.13
N CYS A 721 9.84 -11.58 -39.61
CA CYS A 721 8.56 -11.97 -40.13
C CYS A 721 7.88 -10.73 -40.74
N THR A 722 7.32 -10.85 -41.96
CA THR A 722 6.61 -9.72 -42.56
C THR A 722 5.16 -9.69 -42.11
N ALA A 723 4.73 -8.57 -41.51
CA ALA A 723 3.34 -8.26 -41.20
C ALA A 723 2.83 -7.13 -42.10
N GLU A 724 1.53 -7.10 -42.35
CA GLU A 724 0.88 -6.03 -43.09
C GLU A 724 -0.20 -5.37 -42.20
N LEU A 725 -0.14 -4.04 -42.11
CA LEU A 725 -1.10 -3.23 -41.37
C LEU A 725 -1.43 -1.97 -42.18
N ASP A 726 -2.72 -1.77 -42.52
CA ASP A 726 -3.19 -0.63 -43.33
C ASP A 726 -2.48 -0.48 -44.68
N GLY A 727 -2.12 -1.60 -45.31
CA GLY A 727 -1.41 -1.62 -46.60
C GLY A 727 0.09 -1.31 -46.51
N GLN A 728 0.62 -1.12 -45.32
CA GLN A 728 2.05 -0.96 -45.06
C GLN A 728 2.65 -2.27 -44.54
N LYS A 729 3.83 -2.64 -45.04
CA LYS A 729 4.56 -3.83 -44.62
C LYS A 729 5.58 -3.48 -43.56
N TYR A 730 5.60 -4.29 -42.50
CA TYR A 730 6.51 -4.20 -41.39
C TYR A 730 7.37 -5.45 -41.29
N ALA A 731 8.65 -5.29 -41.12
CA ALA A 731 9.57 -6.39 -40.83
C ALA A 731 9.68 -6.57 -39.33
N LEU A 732 9.04 -7.58 -38.77
CA LEU A 732 8.99 -7.84 -37.34
C LEU A 732 10.12 -8.77 -36.91
N PRO A 733 10.89 -8.45 -35.84
CA PRO A 733 11.86 -9.34 -35.27
C PRO A 733 11.19 -10.56 -34.62
N LEU A 734 11.99 -11.57 -34.29
CA LEU A 734 11.51 -12.77 -33.61
C LEU A 734 10.93 -12.41 -32.25
N ALA A 735 9.64 -12.69 -32.02
CA ALA A 735 8.99 -12.61 -30.73
C ALA A 735 8.63 -14.01 -30.22
N ARG A 736 8.69 -14.16 -28.91
CA ARG A 736 8.41 -15.40 -28.19
C ARG A 736 7.55 -15.12 -26.98
N TYR A 737 6.69 -16.10 -26.68
CA TYR A 737 5.84 -16.02 -25.48
C TYR A 737 5.65 -17.40 -24.89
N GLU A 738 5.72 -17.51 -23.57
CA GLU A 738 5.49 -18.76 -22.86
C GLU A 738 4.40 -18.57 -21.80
N THR A 739 3.49 -19.53 -21.72
CA THR A 739 2.40 -19.52 -20.75
C THR A 739 2.09 -20.92 -20.26
N GLY A 740 1.61 -21.05 -19.02
CA GLY A 740 1.09 -22.29 -18.44
C GLY A 740 -0.41 -22.47 -18.75
N PHE A 741 -0.88 -23.72 -18.81
CA PHE A 741 -2.31 -24.04 -18.88
C PHE A 741 -2.57 -25.44 -18.30
N LYS A 742 -3.86 -25.71 -17.97
CA LYS A 742 -4.30 -26.97 -17.39
C LYS A 742 -5.41 -27.59 -18.23
N ILE A 743 -5.37 -28.91 -18.37
CA ILE A 743 -6.49 -29.68 -18.92
C ILE A 743 -7.12 -30.41 -17.73
N ARG A 744 -8.39 -30.14 -17.46
CA ARG A 744 -9.12 -30.71 -16.33
C ARG A 744 -10.13 -31.76 -16.77
N VAL A 745 -10.27 -32.81 -15.96
CA VAL A 745 -11.36 -33.78 -16.14
C VAL A 745 -12.70 -33.05 -16.04
N CYS A 746 -13.50 -33.12 -17.11
CA CYS A 746 -14.88 -32.64 -17.06
C CYS A 746 -15.70 -33.57 -16.14
N ASN A 747 -16.01 -33.13 -14.95
CA ASN A 747 -17.05 -33.78 -14.12
C ASN A 747 -18.44 -33.31 -14.60
N CYS A 748 -18.78 -33.57 -15.86
CA CYS A 748 -20.14 -33.45 -16.35
C CYS A 748 -20.90 -34.71 -15.93
N THR A 749 -21.41 -34.76 -14.69
CA THR A 749 -22.56 -35.59 -14.42
C THR A 749 -23.73 -34.94 -15.12
N SER A 750 -24.25 -35.62 -16.13
CA SER A 750 -25.50 -35.33 -16.78
C SER A 750 -26.62 -35.11 -15.75
N GLU A 751 -27.18 -33.91 -15.68
CA GLU A 751 -28.59 -33.65 -15.46
C GLU A 751 -29.07 -32.57 -16.44
#